data_e26a4da5f7bc19e327d8d2be3ff1c66d
#
_entry.id   e26a4da5f7bc19e327d8d2be3ff1c66d
#
_cell.length_a   1.000
_cell.length_b   1.000
_cell.length_c   1.000
_cell.angle_alpha   90.00
_cell.angle_beta   90.00
_cell.angle_gamma   90.00
#
_symmetry.space_group_name_H-M   'P 1'
#
loop_
_entity.id
_entity.type
_entity.pdbx_description
1 polymer ?
#
loop_
_entity_poly.entity_id
_entity_poly.type
_entity_poly.pdbx_seq_one_letter_code
_entity_poly.pdbx_strand_id
1 'polypeptide(L)'
;MKQLLQSIKTGKATIEEVPIPAPRAGQALVKVAASLVSAGTERMLVDFAEKSLLGKAQSRPDLVKQVLDKARRDGIAPTIQAALNRLDQPMALGYSSAGTIVALGANMQGFKVGQHVACAGGGYAVHAEYNVVPRNLLTPLPQKIDFESAAFTTLGAIALHGFRLAEPQLGENVAVIGLGLLGLLTIQLASAAGCNVLGIDLDPKRIALASSLGLEAVTRQDAESASQAFTANRGFDVIIICADTSSNDPIELAGVIARDRARVVATGAVGLNIPRKIYYEKEISFINSRSYGPGRYDSSYEENGQDYPIGYIRWTEGRNFQSIVDLMASGKLKVQPLITHRFPIEKATIAYDVITGKKKENFLGVLLTYETSDEKQVTNNKVEFPLVTHRSMLSTVKLGVLGAGLYANATLLPVIKNNKDFELVGIASSGGLHAQHSGKKFGFQYATSSEEDIINDPDINTIAILTRHDSHADLAVKALKAGKHVFVEKPLAITPKQLEQITKLLITNLQSLLTVGFNRRFSPLAQSFQSQVSKLHEPKYIHYRVNAGYLPVNHWTQDPEIGGGRIIGEACHFIDFISFLVGAPPVTVTAHALPNNGKYRQDNVSMTFTFPDGSIGVVDYLANGDKSFAKEHVEIFCGGMIAVLDDFRRLEIVKDGKRKEEKLAAQDKGWKDEMRTFAKSIREGGEPPIPYEQLIGVTRSMFAAVESLRTGIRVKI
;
A
#
# COMPACT_ATOMS: atom_id res chain seq x y z
N MET A 1 11.81 -6.57 16.45
CA MET A 1 12.74 -5.54 15.94
C MET A 1 12.25 -4.16 16.29
N LYS A 2 13.18 -3.23 16.50
CA LYS A 2 12.85 -1.81 16.69
C LYS A 2 12.63 -1.11 15.36
N GLN A 3 11.60 -0.27 15.29
CA GLN A 3 11.26 0.52 14.12
C GLN A 3 10.77 1.91 14.52
N LEU A 4 11.17 2.94 13.79
CA LEU A 4 10.71 4.31 13.99
C LEU A 4 9.39 4.53 13.24
N LEU A 5 8.36 4.95 13.95
CA LEU A 5 7.01 5.13 13.45
C LEU A 5 6.48 6.53 13.74
N GLN A 6 5.77 7.09 12.77
CA GLN A 6 5.06 8.36 12.89
C GLN A 6 3.56 8.12 13.00
N SER A 7 2.94 8.59 14.07
CA SER A 7 1.49 8.63 14.17
C SER A 7 0.94 9.84 13.42
N ILE A 8 0.19 9.61 12.34
CA ILE A 8 -0.48 10.70 11.62
C ILE A 8 -1.58 11.33 12.48
N LYS A 9 -2.18 10.56 13.38
CA LYS A 9 -3.27 11.02 14.26
C LYS A 9 -2.78 11.97 15.35
N THR A 10 -1.68 11.62 16.03
CA THR A 10 -1.17 12.36 17.19
C THR A 10 0.01 13.25 16.88
N GLY A 11 0.62 13.11 15.71
CA GLY A 11 1.85 13.84 15.34
C GLY A 11 3.13 13.33 16.00
N LYS A 12 3.06 12.27 16.84
CA LYS A 12 4.23 11.77 17.57
C LYS A 12 5.02 10.73 16.78
N ALA A 13 6.34 10.89 16.75
CA ALA A 13 7.27 9.83 16.33
C ALA A 13 7.63 8.97 17.55
N THR A 14 7.58 7.65 17.42
CA THR A 14 7.90 6.69 18.48
C THR A 14 8.72 5.54 17.92
N ILE A 15 9.50 4.91 18.79
CA ILE A 15 10.19 3.67 18.47
C ILE A 15 9.34 2.54 19.05
N GLU A 16 8.93 1.63 18.18
CA GLU A 16 8.07 0.51 18.53
C GLU A 16 8.77 -0.82 18.26
N GLU A 17 8.49 -1.79 19.11
CA GLU A 17 8.83 -3.18 18.81
C GLU A 17 7.78 -3.78 17.88
N VAL A 18 8.23 -4.26 16.72
CA VAL A 18 7.39 -4.91 15.72
C VAL A 18 7.97 -6.27 15.34
N PRO A 19 7.16 -7.23 14.88
CA PRO A 19 7.68 -8.49 14.32
C PRO A 19 8.67 -8.22 13.18
N ILE A 20 9.70 -9.05 13.05
CA ILE A 20 10.63 -8.98 11.91
C ILE A 20 9.87 -9.39 10.66
N PRO A 21 9.85 -8.57 9.57
CA PRO A 21 9.09 -8.88 8.38
C PRO A 21 9.67 -10.08 7.63
N ALA A 22 8.81 -10.83 6.91
CA ALA A 22 9.21 -11.97 6.09
C ALA A 22 9.31 -11.57 4.61
N PRO A 23 10.42 -11.90 3.90
CA PRO A 23 10.56 -11.59 2.48
C PRO A 23 9.70 -12.51 1.62
N ARG A 24 8.97 -11.94 0.66
CA ARG A 24 8.21 -12.65 -0.39
C ARG A 24 9.09 -12.90 -1.62
N ALA A 25 8.54 -13.59 -2.62
CA ALA A 25 9.18 -13.73 -3.92
C ALA A 25 9.60 -12.35 -4.48
N GLY A 26 10.83 -12.25 -4.99
CA GLY A 26 11.41 -11.00 -5.49
C GLY A 26 11.91 -10.02 -4.43
N GLN A 27 11.98 -10.42 -3.14
CA GLN A 27 12.38 -9.56 -2.02
C GLN A 27 13.50 -10.20 -1.19
N ALA A 28 14.33 -9.35 -0.57
CA ALA A 28 15.31 -9.78 0.42
C ALA A 28 15.03 -9.15 1.79
N LEU A 29 15.32 -9.88 2.86
CA LEU A 29 15.41 -9.35 4.22
C LEU A 29 16.83 -8.88 4.48
N VAL A 30 16.96 -7.60 4.80
CA VAL A 30 18.24 -6.94 5.07
C VAL A 30 18.30 -6.53 6.54
N LYS A 31 19.33 -7.00 7.27
CA LYS A 31 19.71 -6.47 8.59
C LYS A 31 20.40 -5.14 8.37
N VAL A 32 19.79 -4.07 8.83
CA VAL A 32 20.25 -2.69 8.62
C VAL A 32 21.42 -2.38 9.54
N ALA A 33 22.45 -1.74 9.02
CA ALA A 33 23.59 -1.24 9.78
C ALA A 33 23.57 0.30 9.92
N ALA A 34 23.10 0.98 8.88
CA ALA A 34 22.94 2.44 8.87
C ALA A 34 21.74 2.86 8.00
N SER A 35 21.06 3.93 8.39
CA SER A 35 20.06 4.60 7.56
C SER A 35 20.20 6.11 7.63
N LEU A 36 19.97 6.80 6.52
CA LEU A 36 20.12 8.24 6.39
C LEU A 36 18.77 8.93 6.50
N VAL A 37 18.67 9.89 7.44
CA VAL A 37 17.48 10.72 7.60
C VAL A 37 17.46 11.79 6.51
N SER A 38 16.38 11.84 5.75
CA SER A 38 16.17 12.86 4.72
C SER A 38 15.45 14.07 5.29
N ALA A 39 16.22 15.07 5.72
CA ALA A 39 15.69 16.22 6.40
C ALA A 39 14.62 17.00 5.61
N GLY A 40 14.73 17.11 4.29
CA GLY A 40 13.69 17.78 3.46
C GLY A 40 12.38 17.01 3.45
N THR A 41 12.40 15.74 3.01
CA THR A 41 11.19 14.94 2.83
C THR A 41 10.55 14.54 4.16
N GLU A 42 11.35 14.07 5.11
CA GLU A 42 10.82 13.54 6.38
C GLU A 42 10.34 14.67 7.31
N ARG A 43 10.99 15.83 7.27
CA ARG A 43 10.47 17.02 7.95
C ARG A 43 9.07 17.39 7.47
N MET A 44 8.83 17.42 6.14
CA MET A 44 7.49 17.69 5.61
C MET A 44 6.44 16.69 6.12
N LEU A 45 6.80 15.41 6.25
CA LEU A 45 5.91 14.36 6.75
C LEU A 45 5.59 14.57 8.23
N VAL A 46 6.59 14.90 9.04
CA VAL A 46 6.43 15.21 10.48
C VAL A 46 5.59 16.48 10.66
N ASP A 47 5.92 17.56 9.96
CA ASP A 47 5.17 18.81 9.99
C ASP A 47 3.69 18.61 9.60
N PHE A 48 3.42 17.78 8.57
CA PHE A 48 2.06 17.43 8.21
C PHE A 48 1.37 16.63 9.32
N ALA A 49 2.06 15.65 9.91
CA ALA A 49 1.50 14.81 10.97
C ALA A 49 1.20 15.61 12.26
N GLU A 50 1.96 16.67 12.55
CA GLU A 50 1.75 17.55 13.70
C GLU A 50 0.60 18.56 13.52
N LYS A 51 0.15 18.83 12.28
CA LYS A 51 -0.99 19.73 12.03
C LYS A 51 -2.26 19.23 12.70
N SER A 52 -3.13 20.15 13.12
CA SER A 52 -4.49 19.85 13.55
C SER A 52 -5.29 19.17 12.43
N LEU A 53 -6.38 18.48 12.75
CA LEU A 53 -7.26 17.86 11.73
C LEU A 53 -7.74 18.88 10.69
N LEU A 54 -8.03 20.12 11.10
CA LEU A 54 -8.41 21.20 10.20
C LEU A 54 -7.24 21.60 9.29
N GLY A 55 -6.03 21.74 9.85
CA GLY A 55 -4.82 22.03 9.08
C GLY A 55 -4.45 20.93 8.10
N LYS A 56 -4.66 19.65 8.46
CA LYS A 56 -4.51 18.51 7.54
C LYS A 56 -5.52 18.57 6.39
N ALA A 57 -6.79 18.91 6.70
CA ALA A 57 -7.84 19.07 5.70
C ALA A 57 -7.53 20.20 4.71
N GLN A 58 -7.06 21.34 5.20
CA GLN A 58 -6.63 22.47 4.35
C GLN A 58 -5.44 22.14 3.47
N SER A 59 -4.51 21.31 3.98
CA SER A 59 -3.32 20.88 3.22
C SER A 59 -3.64 19.84 2.13
N ARG A 60 -4.79 19.14 2.18
CA ARG A 60 -5.19 18.07 1.27
C ARG A 60 -6.66 18.19 0.86
N PRO A 61 -7.02 19.23 0.09
CA PRO A 61 -8.40 19.46 -0.37
C PRO A 61 -8.92 18.32 -1.26
N ASP A 62 -8.02 17.61 -1.95
CA ASP A 62 -8.31 16.41 -2.73
C ASP A 62 -8.89 15.27 -1.86
N LEU A 63 -8.31 15.03 -0.68
CA LEU A 63 -8.82 14.02 0.25
C LEU A 63 -10.13 14.46 0.91
N VAL A 64 -10.28 15.74 1.20
CA VAL A 64 -11.54 16.29 1.74
C VAL A 64 -12.69 16.05 0.77
N LYS A 65 -12.48 16.30 -0.54
CA LYS A 65 -13.49 16.03 -1.56
C LYS A 65 -13.87 14.54 -1.57
N GLN A 66 -12.89 13.63 -1.55
CA GLN A 66 -13.15 12.18 -1.48
C GLN A 66 -13.95 11.78 -0.23
N VAL A 67 -13.66 12.39 0.92
CA VAL A 67 -14.41 12.15 2.18
C VAL A 67 -15.84 12.66 2.06
N LEU A 68 -16.06 13.84 1.48
CA LEU A 68 -17.40 14.39 1.27
C LEU A 68 -18.24 13.55 0.30
N ASP A 69 -17.65 13.09 -0.81
CA ASP A 69 -18.31 12.21 -1.77
C ASP A 69 -18.67 10.86 -1.14
N LYS A 70 -17.78 10.33 -0.29
CA LYS A 70 -18.05 9.11 0.47
C LYS A 70 -19.14 9.34 1.52
N ALA A 71 -19.17 10.48 2.21
CA ALA A 71 -20.19 10.80 3.20
C ALA A 71 -21.60 10.91 2.61
N ARG A 72 -21.71 11.44 1.40
CA ARG A 72 -22.98 11.50 0.65
C ARG A 72 -23.50 10.11 0.32
N ARG A 73 -22.62 9.16 0.00
CA ARG A 73 -22.96 7.80 -0.42
C ARG A 73 -23.20 6.86 0.76
N ASP A 74 -22.23 6.78 1.66
CA ASP A 74 -22.15 5.76 2.72
C ASP A 74 -22.73 6.27 4.05
N GLY A 75 -22.99 7.60 4.15
CA GLY A 75 -23.38 8.29 5.37
C GLY A 75 -22.20 8.92 6.11
N ILE A 76 -22.52 9.91 6.97
CA ILE A 76 -21.49 10.71 7.66
C ILE A 76 -20.70 9.87 8.67
N ALA A 77 -21.38 9.11 9.55
CA ALA A 77 -20.74 8.37 10.63
C ALA A 77 -19.78 7.26 10.12
N PRO A 78 -20.14 6.38 9.14
CA PRO A 78 -19.22 5.41 8.58
C PRO A 78 -18.03 6.05 7.88
N THR A 79 -18.25 7.21 7.24
CA THR A 79 -17.18 7.94 6.54
C THR A 79 -16.17 8.55 7.49
N ILE A 80 -16.64 9.19 8.57
CA ILE A 80 -15.75 9.71 9.63
C ILE A 80 -14.95 8.57 10.24
N GLN A 81 -15.59 7.45 10.57
CA GLN A 81 -14.89 6.29 11.13
C GLN A 81 -13.83 5.74 10.17
N ALA A 82 -14.11 5.66 8.88
CA ALA A 82 -13.14 5.20 7.88
C ALA A 82 -11.95 6.19 7.74
N ALA A 83 -12.20 7.50 7.79
CA ALA A 83 -11.16 8.51 7.78
C ALA A 83 -10.28 8.44 9.03
N LEU A 84 -10.88 8.31 10.20
CA LEU A 84 -10.17 8.14 11.47
C LEU A 84 -9.32 6.85 11.48
N ASN A 85 -9.85 5.73 11.00
CA ASN A 85 -9.11 4.48 10.88
C ASN A 85 -7.90 4.60 9.93
N ARG A 86 -8.01 5.39 8.86
CA ARG A 86 -6.88 5.66 7.96
C ARG A 86 -5.81 6.52 8.61
N LEU A 87 -6.20 7.53 9.38
CA LEU A 87 -5.27 8.39 10.14
C LEU A 87 -4.61 7.66 11.32
N ASP A 88 -5.24 6.61 11.81
CA ASP A 88 -4.77 5.79 12.93
C ASP A 88 -3.65 4.80 12.53
N GLN A 89 -3.46 4.56 11.23
CA GLN A 89 -2.37 3.71 10.73
C GLN A 89 -1.02 4.39 10.97
N PRO A 90 -0.06 3.73 11.66
CA PRO A 90 1.28 4.25 11.81
C PRO A 90 2.01 4.26 10.46
N MET A 91 2.82 5.27 10.24
CA MET A 91 3.64 5.41 9.05
C MET A 91 5.11 5.16 9.41
N ALA A 92 5.75 4.25 8.70
CA ALA A 92 7.19 4.05 8.80
C ALA A 92 7.93 5.23 8.13
N LEU A 93 8.93 5.77 8.82
CA LEU A 93 9.79 6.83 8.32
C LEU A 93 11.07 6.26 7.69
N GLY A 94 11.71 7.04 6.81
CA GLY A 94 12.93 6.63 6.10
C GLY A 94 12.67 6.01 4.73
N TYR A 95 13.70 6.10 3.87
CA TYR A 95 13.69 5.51 2.52
C TYR A 95 15.10 5.25 1.96
N SER A 96 16.12 5.34 2.80
CA SER A 96 17.53 5.14 2.42
C SER A 96 18.28 4.44 3.55
N SER A 97 18.74 3.22 3.33
CA SER A 97 19.46 2.43 4.31
C SER A 97 20.53 1.55 3.66
N ALA A 98 21.40 0.94 4.47
CA ALA A 98 22.39 -0.04 4.04
C ALA A 98 22.55 -1.12 5.10
N GLY A 99 22.90 -2.33 4.66
CA GLY A 99 23.06 -3.46 5.57
C GLY A 99 23.43 -4.75 4.86
N THR A 100 23.18 -5.86 5.55
CA THR A 100 23.54 -7.21 5.09
C THR A 100 22.27 -8.04 4.82
N ILE A 101 22.22 -8.70 3.68
CA ILE A 101 21.13 -9.65 3.36
C ILE A 101 21.21 -10.85 4.32
N VAL A 102 20.11 -11.11 5.04
CA VAL A 102 20.02 -12.23 6.00
C VAL A 102 19.04 -13.33 5.55
N ALA A 103 18.09 -13.01 4.67
CA ALA A 103 17.20 -13.99 4.03
C ALA A 103 16.78 -13.52 2.64
N LEU A 104 16.44 -14.48 1.77
CA LEU A 104 15.96 -14.23 0.41
C LEU A 104 14.60 -14.90 0.21
N GLY A 105 13.67 -14.18 -0.38
CA GLY A 105 12.49 -14.77 -0.99
C GLY A 105 12.82 -15.52 -2.29
N ALA A 106 11.85 -16.23 -2.84
CA ALA A 106 12.02 -16.87 -4.15
C ALA A 106 12.34 -15.81 -5.24
N ASN A 107 12.96 -16.25 -6.35
CA ASN A 107 13.25 -15.41 -7.54
C ASN A 107 14.21 -14.23 -7.30
N MET A 108 15.09 -14.31 -6.29
CA MET A 108 16.12 -13.30 -6.00
C MET A 108 17.46 -13.60 -6.69
N GLN A 109 17.43 -13.80 -8.02
CA GLN A 109 18.64 -14.05 -8.81
C GLN A 109 19.62 -12.87 -8.72
N GLY A 110 20.93 -13.17 -8.58
CA GLY A 110 22.01 -12.18 -8.49
C GLY A 110 22.28 -11.66 -7.08
N PHE A 111 21.53 -12.10 -6.07
CA PHE A 111 21.77 -11.80 -4.65
C PHE A 111 22.02 -13.06 -3.83
N LYS A 112 22.76 -12.92 -2.73
CA LYS A 112 23.07 -14.02 -1.78
C LYS A 112 23.01 -13.53 -0.34
N VAL A 113 22.70 -14.44 0.58
CA VAL A 113 22.79 -14.21 2.02
C VAL A 113 24.24 -13.85 2.39
N GLY A 114 24.42 -12.90 3.30
CA GLY A 114 25.72 -12.35 3.69
C GLY A 114 26.21 -11.21 2.77
N GLN A 115 25.52 -10.90 1.68
CA GLN A 115 25.91 -9.82 0.78
C GLN A 115 25.56 -8.45 1.37
N HIS A 116 26.50 -7.51 1.31
CA HIS A 116 26.29 -6.12 1.69
C HIS A 116 25.56 -5.39 0.56
N VAL A 117 24.55 -4.59 0.93
CA VAL A 117 23.69 -3.87 -0.01
C VAL A 117 23.32 -2.48 0.49
N ALA A 118 23.17 -1.53 -0.45
CA ALA A 118 22.38 -0.32 -0.25
C ALA A 118 20.92 -0.61 -0.59
N CYS A 119 20.00 -0.01 0.16
CA CYS A 119 18.55 -0.19 0.06
C CYS A 119 17.89 1.17 -0.18
N ALA A 120 16.90 1.18 -1.07
CA ALA A 120 16.13 2.36 -1.41
C ALA A 120 14.62 2.11 -1.32
N GLY A 121 13.85 3.18 -1.26
CA GLY A 121 12.39 3.17 -1.40
C GLY A 121 11.61 3.45 -0.13
N GLY A 122 10.66 4.38 -0.22
CA GLY A 122 9.71 4.66 0.85
C GLY A 122 8.82 3.46 1.13
N GLY A 123 8.73 3.06 2.39
CA GLY A 123 8.04 1.85 2.82
C GLY A 123 8.88 0.57 2.75
N TYR A 124 10.08 0.61 2.12
CA TYR A 124 10.99 -0.52 1.99
C TYR A 124 12.29 -0.31 2.77
N ALA A 125 13.02 0.77 2.51
CA ALA A 125 14.29 1.07 3.20
C ALA A 125 14.06 2.05 4.36
N VAL A 126 13.20 1.65 5.29
CA VAL A 126 12.74 2.47 6.43
C VAL A 126 13.73 2.44 7.58
N HIS A 127 13.54 3.31 8.58
CA HIS A 127 14.32 3.33 9.81
C HIS A 127 13.89 2.19 10.75
N ALA A 128 14.45 1.01 10.52
CA ALA A 128 14.19 -0.21 11.27
C ALA A 128 15.43 -1.10 11.31
N GLU A 129 15.53 -2.00 12.30
CA GLU A 129 16.63 -2.97 12.38
C GLU A 129 16.67 -3.97 11.21
N TYR A 130 15.51 -4.24 10.61
CA TYR A 130 15.37 -5.10 9.43
C TYR A 130 14.43 -4.49 8.41
N ASN A 131 14.80 -4.58 7.13
CA ASN A 131 14.00 -4.12 6.00
C ASN A 131 13.76 -5.25 5.00
N VAL A 132 12.52 -5.38 4.53
CA VAL A 132 12.20 -6.22 3.35
C VAL A 132 12.19 -5.34 2.13
N VAL A 133 13.13 -5.59 1.21
CA VAL A 133 13.40 -4.71 0.06
C VAL A 133 13.25 -5.48 -1.24
N PRO A 134 12.48 -4.98 -2.22
CA PRO A 134 12.39 -5.56 -3.56
C PRO A 134 13.72 -5.50 -4.31
N ARG A 135 13.91 -6.46 -5.22
CA ARG A 135 15.14 -6.65 -6.00
C ARG A 135 15.67 -5.37 -6.67
N ASN A 136 14.81 -4.61 -7.35
CA ASN A 136 15.23 -3.43 -8.11
C ASN A 136 15.56 -2.21 -7.24
N LEU A 137 15.27 -2.28 -5.94
CA LEU A 137 15.61 -1.28 -4.93
C LEU A 137 16.83 -1.66 -4.09
N LEU A 138 17.53 -2.74 -4.45
CA LEU A 138 18.76 -3.21 -3.84
C LEU A 138 19.95 -2.97 -4.77
N THR A 139 21.06 -2.51 -4.20
CA THR A 139 22.33 -2.34 -4.92
C THR A 139 23.46 -3.02 -4.16
N PRO A 140 24.17 -3.99 -4.78
CA PRO A 140 25.34 -4.63 -4.17
C PRO A 140 26.45 -3.63 -3.85
N LEU A 141 27.08 -3.79 -2.69
CA LEU A 141 28.20 -2.94 -2.26
C LEU A 141 29.53 -3.63 -2.49
N PRO A 142 30.53 -2.94 -3.09
CA PRO A 142 31.93 -3.35 -3.06
C PRO A 142 32.46 -3.36 -1.61
N GLN A 143 33.40 -4.26 -1.29
CA GLN A 143 33.95 -4.41 0.09
C GLN A 143 34.51 -3.12 0.70
N LYS A 144 34.98 -2.18 -0.12
CA LYS A 144 35.58 -0.91 0.35
C LYS A 144 34.57 0.16 0.74
N ILE A 145 33.27 -0.06 0.53
CA ILE A 145 32.22 0.89 0.91
C ILE A 145 31.64 0.45 2.26
N ASP A 146 31.73 1.33 3.25
CA ASP A 146 31.09 1.17 4.54
C ASP A 146 29.59 1.44 4.48
N PHE A 147 28.82 0.95 5.46
CA PHE A 147 27.37 1.09 5.49
C PHE A 147 26.90 2.52 5.71
N GLU A 148 27.66 3.33 6.43
CA GLU A 148 27.30 4.76 6.64
C GLU A 148 27.35 5.52 5.33
N SER A 149 28.41 5.32 4.54
CA SER A 149 28.54 5.87 3.18
C SER A 149 27.44 5.32 2.25
N ALA A 150 27.19 4.02 2.30
CA ALA A 150 26.18 3.38 1.46
C ALA A 150 24.75 3.87 1.74
N ALA A 151 24.45 4.31 2.96
CA ALA A 151 23.15 4.90 3.31
C ALA A 151 22.84 6.19 2.53
N PHE A 152 23.81 6.84 1.88
CA PHE A 152 23.62 8.01 1.01
C PHE A 152 23.16 7.65 -0.41
N THR A 153 23.12 6.37 -0.78
CA THR A 153 22.87 5.94 -2.16
C THR A 153 21.57 6.52 -2.73
N THR A 154 20.49 6.48 -1.99
CA THR A 154 19.18 6.98 -2.48
C THR A 154 19.18 8.49 -2.66
N LEU A 155 19.73 9.27 -1.70
CA LEU A 155 19.82 10.72 -1.83
C LEU A 155 20.80 11.12 -2.95
N GLY A 156 21.91 10.38 -3.08
CA GLY A 156 22.82 10.52 -4.20
C GLY A 156 22.14 10.30 -5.56
N ALA A 157 21.27 9.30 -5.66
CA ALA A 157 20.49 9.04 -6.86
C ALA A 157 19.47 10.13 -7.18
N ILE A 158 18.87 10.79 -6.16
CA ILE A 158 18.02 11.97 -6.36
C ILE A 158 18.86 13.12 -6.97
N ALA A 159 20.04 13.40 -6.41
CA ALA A 159 20.96 14.41 -6.95
C ALA A 159 21.38 14.08 -8.39
N LEU A 160 21.75 12.81 -8.63
CA LEU A 160 22.17 12.33 -9.94
C LEU A 160 21.04 12.38 -10.98
N HIS A 161 19.80 12.09 -10.59
CA HIS A 161 18.66 12.20 -11.50
C HIS A 161 18.42 13.64 -11.92
N GLY A 162 18.42 14.59 -10.98
CA GLY A 162 18.32 16.02 -11.31
C GLY A 162 19.47 16.49 -12.22
N PHE A 163 20.70 16.06 -11.95
CA PHE A 163 21.86 16.33 -12.78
C PHE A 163 21.68 15.76 -14.21
N ARG A 164 21.20 14.52 -14.34
CA ARG A 164 20.97 13.89 -15.66
C ARG A 164 19.86 14.54 -16.47
N LEU A 165 18.80 15.05 -15.82
CA LEU A 165 17.74 15.81 -16.50
C LEU A 165 18.23 17.13 -17.08
N ALA A 166 19.30 17.69 -16.52
CA ALA A 166 19.97 18.88 -17.07
C ALA A 166 20.84 18.58 -18.30
N GLU A 167 21.12 17.31 -18.61
CA GLU A 167 21.93 16.86 -19.74
C GLU A 167 23.28 17.62 -19.90
N PRO A 168 24.06 17.79 -18.82
CA PRO A 168 25.28 18.58 -18.86
C PRO A 168 26.35 17.92 -19.74
N GLN A 169 27.13 18.75 -20.43
CA GLN A 169 28.22 18.30 -21.27
C GLN A 169 29.58 18.59 -20.61
N LEU A 170 30.60 17.83 -21.01
CA LEU A 170 31.97 18.05 -20.55
C LEU A 170 32.40 19.50 -20.78
N GLY A 171 32.93 20.17 -19.74
CA GLY A 171 33.42 21.56 -19.81
C GLY A 171 32.33 22.63 -19.74
N GLU A 172 31.04 22.27 -19.65
CA GLU A 172 29.99 23.26 -19.39
C GLU A 172 30.11 23.86 -17.99
N ASN A 173 29.67 25.11 -17.84
CA ASN A 173 29.58 25.81 -16.56
C ASN A 173 28.28 25.47 -15.90
N VAL A 174 28.34 24.91 -14.69
CA VAL A 174 27.18 24.46 -13.89
C VAL A 174 27.11 25.24 -12.58
N ALA A 175 25.99 25.88 -12.30
CA ALA A 175 25.70 26.46 -10.99
C ALA A 175 24.82 25.52 -10.16
N VAL A 176 25.13 25.37 -8.87
CA VAL A 176 24.29 24.64 -7.89
C VAL A 176 23.82 25.61 -6.83
N ILE A 177 22.51 25.89 -6.80
CA ILE A 177 21.89 26.83 -5.83
C ILE A 177 21.32 26.04 -4.66
N GLY A 178 21.87 26.29 -3.47
CA GLY A 178 21.57 25.57 -2.22
C GLY A 178 22.54 24.42 -1.98
N LEU A 179 23.48 24.62 -1.04
CA LEU A 179 24.51 23.64 -0.65
C LEU A 179 24.13 22.88 0.64
N GLY A 180 22.85 22.54 0.77
CA GLY A 180 22.40 21.50 1.70
C GLY A 180 22.96 20.14 1.29
N LEU A 181 22.53 19.07 1.96
CA LEU A 181 23.02 17.72 1.67
C LEU A 181 22.89 17.35 0.19
N LEU A 182 21.72 17.61 -0.42
CA LEU A 182 21.47 17.33 -1.82
C LEU A 182 22.37 18.16 -2.75
N GLY A 183 22.55 19.46 -2.45
CA GLY A 183 23.41 20.33 -3.24
C GLY A 183 24.90 19.96 -3.15
N LEU A 184 25.39 19.56 -1.98
CA LEU A 184 26.76 19.09 -1.79
C LEU A 184 27.03 17.75 -2.49
N LEU A 185 26.02 16.92 -2.67
CA LEU A 185 26.11 15.73 -3.55
C LEU A 185 26.12 16.15 -5.01
N THR A 186 25.23 17.05 -5.43
CA THR A 186 25.08 17.51 -6.82
C THR A 186 26.35 18.22 -7.33
N ILE A 187 26.97 19.09 -6.52
CA ILE A 187 28.18 19.81 -6.95
C ILE A 187 29.36 18.86 -7.16
N GLN A 188 29.49 17.81 -6.32
CA GLN A 188 30.50 16.76 -6.52
C GLN A 188 30.22 15.93 -7.78
N LEU A 189 28.96 15.60 -8.07
CA LEU A 189 28.56 14.86 -9.27
C LEU A 189 28.90 15.65 -10.55
N ALA A 190 28.60 16.94 -10.56
CA ALA A 190 28.89 17.82 -11.70
C ALA A 190 30.41 17.94 -11.92
N SER A 191 31.20 18.12 -10.87
CA SER A 191 32.66 18.12 -10.93
C SER A 191 33.20 16.77 -11.43
N ALA A 192 32.69 15.65 -10.90
CA ALA A 192 33.08 14.30 -11.34
C ALA A 192 32.76 14.01 -12.81
N ALA A 193 31.75 14.68 -13.37
CA ALA A 193 31.39 14.62 -14.79
C ALA A 193 32.24 15.53 -15.68
N GLY A 194 33.17 16.31 -15.13
CA GLY A 194 34.06 17.19 -15.89
C GLY A 194 33.45 18.54 -16.23
N CYS A 195 32.44 19.00 -15.50
CA CYS A 195 31.90 20.34 -15.60
C CYS A 195 32.72 21.32 -14.75
N ASN A 196 32.71 22.61 -15.13
CA ASN A 196 33.16 23.69 -14.27
C ASN A 196 32.01 24.04 -13.32
N VAL A 197 32.23 24.00 -12.02
CA VAL A 197 31.10 24.06 -11.07
C VAL A 197 31.26 25.18 -10.07
N LEU A 198 30.19 25.98 -9.86
CA LEU A 198 30.09 26.99 -8.81
C LEU A 198 28.90 26.68 -7.89
N GLY A 199 29.15 26.54 -6.59
CA GLY A 199 28.12 26.42 -5.58
C GLY A 199 27.65 27.79 -5.05
N ILE A 200 26.37 27.92 -4.72
CA ILE A 200 25.79 29.14 -4.17
C ILE A 200 24.94 28.78 -2.95
N ASP A 201 25.22 29.39 -1.78
CA ASP A 201 24.40 29.21 -0.58
C ASP A 201 24.32 30.49 0.27
N LEU A 202 23.38 30.52 1.21
CA LEU A 202 23.25 31.59 2.21
C LEU A 202 24.17 31.36 3.42
N ASP A 203 24.54 30.11 3.70
CA ASP A 203 25.28 29.70 4.90
C ASP A 203 26.79 29.61 4.64
N PRO A 204 27.62 30.48 5.20
CA PRO A 204 29.07 30.44 5.03
C PRO A 204 29.72 29.11 5.45
N LYS A 205 29.09 28.35 6.37
CA LYS A 205 29.62 27.04 6.80
C LYS A 205 29.49 26.01 5.71
N ARG A 206 28.40 26.05 4.94
CA ARG A 206 28.20 25.17 3.77
C ARG A 206 29.14 25.49 2.63
N ILE A 207 29.43 26.80 2.43
CA ILE A 207 30.42 27.26 1.45
C ILE A 207 31.80 26.75 1.86
N ALA A 208 32.20 26.94 3.13
CA ALA A 208 33.47 26.42 3.63
C ALA A 208 33.63 24.92 3.50
N LEU A 209 32.54 24.17 3.69
CA LEU A 209 32.53 22.71 3.49
C LEU A 209 32.71 22.35 2.02
N ALA A 210 32.02 23.03 1.08
CA ALA A 210 32.24 22.83 -0.34
C ALA A 210 33.69 23.11 -0.74
N SER A 211 34.28 24.19 -0.23
CA SER A 211 35.68 24.54 -0.44
C SER A 211 36.64 23.47 0.10
N SER A 212 36.34 22.89 1.26
CA SER A 212 37.14 21.78 1.84
C SER A 212 37.12 20.51 1.02
N LEU A 213 36.08 20.34 0.20
CA LEU A 213 35.96 19.25 -0.79
C LEU A 213 36.69 19.56 -2.12
N GLY A 214 37.30 20.75 -2.23
CA GLY A 214 37.98 21.21 -3.43
C GLY A 214 37.07 21.83 -4.50
N LEU A 215 35.89 22.31 -4.08
CA LEU A 215 34.87 22.88 -4.95
C LEU A 215 34.72 24.39 -4.70
N GLU A 216 34.50 25.17 -5.77
CA GLU A 216 34.30 26.59 -5.66
C GLU A 216 32.87 26.90 -5.24
N ALA A 217 32.71 27.80 -4.25
CA ALA A 217 31.40 28.19 -3.75
C ALA A 217 31.41 29.61 -3.21
N VAL A 218 30.28 30.31 -3.34
CA VAL A 218 30.11 31.73 -2.98
C VAL A 218 28.81 31.95 -2.21
N THR A 219 28.72 33.11 -1.54
CA THR A 219 27.49 33.54 -0.87
C THR A 219 26.41 33.92 -1.90
N ARG A 220 25.14 33.90 -1.50
CA ARG A 220 24.04 34.40 -2.34
C ARG A 220 24.25 35.90 -2.70
N GLN A 221 24.87 36.68 -1.82
CA GLN A 221 25.12 38.11 -2.06
C GLN A 221 26.14 38.35 -3.17
N ASP A 222 27.17 37.50 -3.24
CA ASP A 222 28.22 37.60 -4.26
C ASP A 222 27.90 36.83 -5.54
N ALA A 223 26.77 36.12 -5.58
CA ALA A 223 26.44 35.14 -6.63
C ALA A 223 26.48 35.75 -8.04
N GLU A 224 25.93 36.95 -8.25
CA GLU A 224 25.86 37.56 -9.57
C GLU A 224 27.23 37.99 -10.07
N SER A 225 28.03 38.70 -9.23
CA SER A 225 29.38 39.12 -9.57
C SER A 225 30.34 37.94 -9.77
N ALA A 226 30.27 36.95 -8.90
CA ALA A 226 31.04 35.72 -9.00
C ALA A 226 30.65 34.93 -10.26
N SER A 227 29.38 34.85 -10.61
CA SER A 227 28.90 34.21 -11.84
C SER A 227 29.44 34.85 -13.09
N GLN A 228 29.48 36.19 -13.13
CA GLN A 228 30.07 36.94 -14.25
C GLN A 228 31.58 36.65 -14.42
N ALA A 229 32.33 36.67 -13.32
CA ALA A 229 33.74 36.35 -13.34
C ALA A 229 34.00 34.88 -13.74
N PHE A 230 33.28 33.95 -13.12
CA PHE A 230 33.42 32.51 -13.34
C PHE A 230 33.13 32.11 -14.80
N THR A 231 32.10 32.68 -15.37
CA THR A 231 31.67 32.34 -16.77
C THR A 231 32.23 33.28 -17.83
N ALA A 232 33.15 34.19 -17.46
CA ALA A 232 33.65 35.26 -18.37
C ALA A 232 32.47 36.04 -19.01
N ASN A 233 31.47 36.43 -18.22
CA ASN A 233 30.24 37.14 -18.60
C ASN A 233 29.32 36.39 -19.58
N ARG A 234 29.53 35.08 -19.80
CA ARG A 234 28.66 34.27 -20.68
C ARG A 234 27.41 33.72 -20.02
N GLY A 235 27.41 33.58 -18.71
CA GLY A 235 26.37 32.93 -17.92
C GLY A 235 26.53 31.39 -17.90
N PHE A 236 25.78 30.74 -17.03
CA PHE A 236 25.82 29.29 -16.81
C PHE A 236 25.03 28.54 -17.91
N ASP A 237 25.56 27.42 -18.34
CA ASP A 237 24.93 26.47 -19.28
C ASP A 237 23.78 25.68 -18.55
N VAL A 238 24.03 25.32 -17.29
CA VAL A 238 23.13 24.55 -16.46
C VAL A 238 23.06 25.17 -15.07
N ILE A 239 21.85 25.27 -14.54
CA ILE A 239 21.62 25.65 -13.13
C ILE A 239 20.78 24.57 -12.46
N ILE A 240 21.26 24.00 -11.36
CA ILE A 240 20.54 22.99 -10.57
C ILE A 240 20.17 23.60 -9.23
N ILE A 241 18.86 23.69 -8.97
CA ILE A 241 18.33 24.26 -7.73
C ILE A 241 18.08 23.12 -6.75
N CYS A 242 18.86 23.08 -5.67
CA CYS A 242 18.77 22.10 -4.57
C CYS A 242 18.27 22.73 -3.27
N ALA A 243 17.90 24.02 -3.27
CA ALA A 243 17.37 24.72 -2.11
C ALA A 243 15.99 24.19 -1.70
N ASP A 244 15.69 24.27 -0.40
CA ASP A 244 14.38 23.99 0.19
C ASP A 244 13.83 25.27 0.82
N THR A 245 12.94 25.97 0.12
CA THR A 245 12.38 27.26 0.53
C THR A 245 11.11 27.58 -0.23
N SER A 246 10.17 28.28 0.40
CA SER A 246 8.99 28.82 -0.26
C SER A 246 9.26 30.09 -1.10
N SER A 247 10.48 30.65 -1.00
CA SER A 247 10.90 31.83 -1.76
C SER A 247 11.10 31.52 -3.25
N ASN A 248 10.85 32.49 -4.10
CA ASN A 248 11.19 32.49 -5.53
C ASN A 248 12.64 32.89 -5.84
N ASP A 249 13.40 33.40 -4.86
CA ASP A 249 14.78 33.88 -5.07
C ASP A 249 15.66 32.88 -5.85
N PRO A 250 15.64 31.55 -5.58
CA PRO A 250 16.47 30.63 -6.34
C PRO A 250 16.13 30.57 -7.84
N ILE A 251 14.84 30.69 -8.21
CA ILE A 251 14.40 30.68 -9.62
C ILE A 251 14.71 32.02 -10.29
N GLU A 252 14.55 33.12 -9.59
CA GLU A 252 14.89 34.46 -10.05
C GLU A 252 16.41 34.57 -10.30
N LEU A 253 17.22 34.15 -9.33
CA LEU A 253 18.67 34.10 -9.48
C LEU A 253 19.07 33.22 -10.66
N ALA A 254 18.48 32.03 -10.79
CA ALA A 254 18.78 31.14 -11.90
C ALA A 254 18.56 31.83 -13.27
N GLY A 255 17.47 32.58 -13.42
CA GLY A 255 17.23 33.38 -14.62
C GLY A 255 18.28 34.43 -14.88
N VAL A 256 18.75 35.12 -13.82
CA VAL A 256 19.77 36.19 -13.93
C VAL A 256 21.13 35.64 -14.39
N ILE A 257 21.63 34.57 -13.75
CA ILE A 257 22.97 34.00 -13.99
C ILE A 257 23.02 33.03 -15.15
N ALA A 258 21.88 32.65 -15.72
CA ALA A 258 21.78 31.80 -16.91
C ALA A 258 22.30 32.49 -18.17
N ARG A 259 22.95 31.76 -19.06
CA ARG A 259 23.13 32.22 -20.45
C ARG A 259 21.85 32.04 -21.28
N ASP A 260 21.85 32.52 -22.52
CA ASP A 260 20.77 32.20 -23.46
C ASP A 260 20.71 30.68 -23.70
N ARG A 261 19.50 30.14 -23.73
CA ARG A 261 19.19 28.70 -23.89
C ARG A 261 19.79 27.81 -22.82
N ALA A 262 19.97 28.34 -21.60
CA ALA A 262 20.41 27.55 -20.46
C ALA A 262 19.29 26.56 -20.01
N ARG A 263 19.71 25.55 -19.25
CA ARG A 263 18.83 24.55 -18.66
C ARG A 263 18.79 24.74 -17.15
N VAL A 264 17.59 24.94 -16.60
CA VAL A 264 17.36 25.07 -15.16
C VAL A 264 16.60 23.86 -14.67
N VAL A 265 17.13 23.15 -13.67
CA VAL A 265 16.48 21.97 -13.08
C VAL A 265 16.22 22.23 -11.60
N ALA A 266 14.95 22.16 -11.20
CA ALA A 266 14.56 22.19 -9.78
C ALA A 266 14.53 20.78 -9.22
N THR A 267 15.46 20.47 -8.32
CA THR A 267 15.54 19.21 -7.56
C THR A 267 15.06 19.40 -6.13
N GLY A 268 15.30 20.59 -5.55
CA GLY A 268 14.77 20.99 -4.25
C GLY A 268 13.34 21.54 -4.33
N ALA A 269 12.72 21.69 -3.15
CA ALA A 269 11.38 22.28 -3.03
C ALA A 269 11.49 23.81 -2.95
N VAL A 270 11.18 24.50 -4.05
CA VAL A 270 11.27 25.96 -4.15
C VAL A 270 9.97 26.57 -4.65
N GLY A 271 9.77 27.88 -4.44
CA GLY A 271 8.70 28.62 -5.10
C GLY A 271 8.82 28.47 -6.64
N LEU A 272 7.71 28.24 -7.34
CA LEU A 272 7.68 27.98 -8.79
C LEU A 272 6.99 29.11 -9.57
N ASN A 273 7.02 30.35 -9.06
CA ASN A 273 6.53 31.49 -9.81
C ASN A 273 7.65 31.97 -10.75
N ILE A 274 7.75 31.33 -11.93
CA ILE A 274 8.81 31.54 -12.90
C ILE A 274 8.68 32.94 -13.52
N PRO A 275 9.73 33.81 -13.44
CA PRO A 275 9.70 35.16 -13.99
C PRO A 275 9.74 35.09 -15.51
N ARG A 276 8.53 35.19 -16.12
CA ARG A 276 8.32 34.97 -17.55
C ARG A 276 9.25 35.78 -18.43
N LYS A 277 9.51 37.07 -18.08
CA LYS A 277 10.31 37.99 -18.95
C LYS A 277 11.70 37.42 -19.22
N ILE A 278 12.49 37.17 -18.17
CA ILE A 278 13.87 36.76 -18.29
C ILE A 278 14.01 35.32 -18.88
N TYR A 279 13.09 34.40 -18.49
CA TYR A 279 13.08 33.04 -19.01
C TYR A 279 12.71 33.00 -20.49
N TYR A 280 11.78 33.89 -20.91
CA TYR A 280 11.37 34.02 -22.32
C TYR A 280 12.48 34.67 -23.17
N GLU A 281 13.08 35.80 -22.73
CA GLU A 281 14.11 36.53 -23.47
C GLU A 281 15.36 35.70 -23.69
N LYS A 282 15.74 34.85 -22.72
CA LYS A 282 16.89 33.94 -22.79
C LYS A 282 16.55 32.54 -23.33
N GLU A 283 15.29 32.25 -23.70
CA GLU A 283 14.84 30.89 -24.08
C GLU A 283 15.26 29.80 -23.10
N ILE A 284 15.14 30.03 -21.77
CA ILE A 284 15.56 29.12 -20.72
C ILE A 284 14.61 27.93 -20.65
N SER A 285 15.13 26.70 -20.70
CA SER A 285 14.40 25.47 -20.42
C SER A 285 14.30 25.25 -18.91
N PHE A 286 13.09 24.99 -18.40
CA PHE A 286 12.86 24.67 -16.99
C PHE A 286 12.31 23.26 -16.82
N ILE A 287 12.90 22.47 -15.93
CA ILE A 287 12.55 21.07 -15.68
C ILE A 287 12.39 20.83 -14.17
N ASN A 288 11.31 20.16 -13.77
CA ASN A 288 11.15 19.64 -12.41
C ASN A 288 11.72 18.22 -12.32
N SER A 289 12.67 18.01 -11.43
CA SER A 289 13.17 16.67 -11.09
C SER A 289 12.27 16.01 -10.05
N ARG A 290 11.95 14.74 -10.27
CA ARG A 290 11.11 13.98 -9.34
C ARG A 290 11.82 12.71 -8.90
N SER A 291 12.14 12.62 -7.60
CA SER A 291 12.69 11.41 -6.97
C SER A 291 14.03 10.98 -7.59
N TYR A 292 14.31 9.68 -7.71
CA TYR A 292 15.61 9.11 -8.09
C TYR A 292 15.63 8.48 -9.50
N GLY A 293 14.60 8.71 -10.30
CA GLY A 293 14.62 8.39 -11.74
C GLY A 293 13.50 7.45 -12.18
N PRO A 294 13.51 7.07 -13.49
CA PRO A 294 12.56 6.16 -14.09
C PRO A 294 12.51 4.80 -13.39
N GLY A 295 11.31 4.25 -13.21
CA GLY A 295 11.00 3.08 -12.38
C GLY A 295 10.25 3.46 -11.12
N ARG A 296 10.48 4.66 -10.59
CA ARG A 296 9.83 5.14 -9.38
C ARG A 296 8.32 5.30 -9.58
N TYR A 297 7.54 4.72 -8.65
CA TYR A 297 6.08 4.64 -8.67
C TYR A 297 5.49 3.70 -9.74
N ASP A 298 6.31 2.93 -10.44
CA ASP A 298 5.86 1.82 -11.27
C ASP A 298 5.96 0.51 -10.48
N SER A 299 4.81 -0.05 -10.10
CA SER A 299 4.77 -1.30 -9.34
C SER A 299 5.34 -2.48 -10.11
N SER A 300 5.28 -2.46 -11.45
CA SER A 300 5.91 -3.49 -12.30
C SER A 300 7.43 -3.47 -12.13
N TYR A 301 8.03 -2.29 -12.02
CA TYR A 301 9.46 -2.13 -11.80
C TYR A 301 9.84 -2.35 -10.32
N GLU A 302 9.24 -1.58 -9.38
CA GLU A 302 9.63 -1.59 -7.97
C GLU A 302 9.23 -2.89 -7.26
N GLU A 303 7.97 -3.37 -7.45
CA GLU A 303 7.44 -4.50 -6.68
C GLU A 303 7.65 -5.85 -7.40
N ASN A 304 7.43 -5.88 -8.72
CA ASN A 304 7.48 -7.12 -9.50
C ASN A 304 8.86 -7.39 -10.13
N GLY A 305 9.81 -6.46 -9.97
CA GLY A 305 11.20 -6.62 -10.41
C GLY A 305 11.40 -6.63 -11.93
N GLN A 306 10.45 -6.10 -12.71
CA GLN A 306 10.56 -5.98 -14.16
C GLN A 306 11.38 -4.74 -14.52
N ASP A 307 12.59 -4.95 -15.04
CA ASP A 307 13.42 -3.82 -15.49
C ASP A 307 13.04 -3.37 -16.91
N TYR A 308 13.25 -2.10 -17.19
CA TYR A 308 13.05 -1.54 -18.53
C TYR A 308 14.19 -1.95 -19.47
N PRO A 309 13.92 -2.21 -20.76
CA PRO A 309 14.96 -2.46 -21.75
C PRO A 309 15.97 -1.31 -21.78
N ILE A 310 17.25 -1.64 -21.59
CA ILE A 310 18.33 -0.64 -21.45
C ILE A 310 18.46 0.28 -22.66
N GLY A 311 18.13 -0.21 -23.87
CA GLY A 311 18.16 0.58 -25.11
C GLY A 311 17.10 1.70 -25.14
N TYR A 312 16.03 1.58 -24.36
CA TYR A 312 14.96 2.58 -24.28
C TYR A 312 15.08 3.47 -23.05
N ILE A 313 15.46 2.92 -21.90
CA ILE A 313 15.63 3.66 -20.65
C ILE A 313 17.01 3.33 -20.08
N ARG A 314 18.01 4.17 -20.44
CA ARG A 314 19.39 3.97 -20.00
C ARG A 314 19.54 4.12 -18.48
N TRP A 315 18.84 5.06 -17.85
CA TRP A 315 19.03 5.46 -16.46
C TRP A 315 17.76 5.29 -15.64
N THR A 316 17.51 4.02 -15.24
CA THR A 316 16.49 3.72 -14.23
C THR A 316 16.99 4.07 -12.84
N GLU A 317 16.08 4.10 -11.84
CA GLU A 317 16.46 4.32 -10.45
C GLU A 317 17.51 3.30 -9.96
N GLY A 318 17.37 2.01 -10.26
CA GLY A 318 18.37 0.99 -9.91
C GLY A 318 19.73 1.25 -10.52
N ARG A 319 19.78 1.72 -11.78
CA ARG A 319 21.05 2.09 -12.45
C ARG A 319 21.62 3.39 -11.90
N ASN A 320 20.78 4.29 -11.39
CA ASN A 320 21.22 5.50 -10.68
C ASN A 320 21.84 5.10 -9.31
N PHE A 321 21.24 4.17 -8.58
CA PHE A 321 21.81 3.66 -7.33
C PHE A 321 23.20 3.04 -7.56
N GLN A 322 23.33 2.18 -8.57
CA GLN A 322 24.62 1.59 -8.92
C GLN A 322 25.67 2.64 -9.26
N SER A 323 25.30 3.67 -10.06
CA SER A 323 26.21 4.77 -10.40
C SER A 323 26.71 5.54 -9.18
N ILE A 324 25.87 5.75 -8.16
CA ILE A 324 26.27 6.40 -6.91
C ILE A 324 27.24 5.53 -6.12
N VAL A 325 26.97 4.24 -6.00
CA VAL A 325 27.86 3.29 -5.35
C VAL A 325 29.24 3.26 -6.07
N ASP A 326 29.26 3.25 -7.39
CA ASP A 326 30.50 3.25 -8.18
C ASP A 326 31.30 4.56 -8.00
N LEU A 327 30.62 5.71 -7.92
CA LEU A 327 31.25 7.01 -7.67
C LEU A 327 31.84 7.11 -6.26
N MET A 328 31.14 6.60 -5.25
CA MET A 328 31.68 6.49 -3.89
C MET A 328 32.88 5.52 -3.87
N ALA A 329 32.76 4.38 -4.54
CA ALA A 329 33.80 3.37 -4.60
C ALA A 329 35.08 3.87 -5.31
N SER A 330 34.97 4.75 -6.29
CA SER A 330 36.11 5.40 -6.97
C SER A 330 36.65 6.62 -6.25
N GLY A 331 36.04 7.05 -5.12
CA GLY A 331 36.41 8.24 -4.37
C GLY A 331 36.05 9.57 -5.04
N LYS A 332 35.28 9.53 -6.13
CA LYS A 332 34.78 10.73 -6.84
C LYS A 332 33.61 11.39 -6.10
N LEU A 333 32.86 10.64 -5.31
CA LEU A 333 31.80 11.14 -4.45
C LEU A 333 32.19 10.87 -2.97
N LYS A 334 32.47 11.92 -2.21
CA LYS A 334 32.90 11.86 -0.82
C LYS A 334 31.71 12.22 0.08
N VAL A 335 31.19 11.26 0.81
CA VAL A 335 30.00 11.45 1.68
C VAL A 335 30.36 11.51 3.17
N GLN A 336 31.49 10.91 3.61
CA GLN A 336 31.92 10.90 5.00
C GLN A 336 32.01 12.33 5.61
N PRO A 337 32.58 13.36 4.93
CA PRO A 337 32.61 14.72 5.45
C PRO A 337 31.24 15.38 5.60
N LEU A 338 30.19 14.80 4.98
CA LEU A 338 28.82 15.30 5.05
C LEU A 338 28.06 14.76 6.29
N ILE A 339 28.59 13.75 6.98
CA ILE A 339 27.96 13.15 8.17
C ILE A 339 28.21 14.04 9.38
N THR A 340 27.16 14.68 9.87
CA THR A 340 27.25 15.58 11.03
C THR A 340 26.78 14.93 12.32
N HIS A 341 25.83 13.99 12.25
CA HIS A 341 25.23 13.36 13.43
C HIS A 341 25.09 11.85 13.24
N ARG A 342 25.27 11.10 14.32
CA ARG A 342 25.00 9.68 14.43
C ARG A 342 24.17 9.41 15.67
N PHE A 343 23.04 8.79 15.51
CA PHE A 343 22.17 8.41 16.63
C PHE A 343 21.87 6.90 16.54
N PRO A 344 22.01 6.15 17.63
CA PRO A 344 21.46 4.80 17.66
C PRO A 344 19.95 4.84 17.50
N ILE A 345 19.35 3.80 16.93
CA ILE A 345 17.90 3.74 16.64
C ILE A 345 17.04 4.09 17.86
N GLU A 346 17.48 3.72 19.07
CA GLU A 346 16.79 4.04 20.31
C GLU A 346 16.67 5.54 20.59
N LYS A 347 17.53 6.34 19.98
CA LYS A 347 17.56 7.79 20.09
C LYS A 347 17.06 8.49 18.82
N ALA A 348 16.41 7.78 17.91
CA ALA A 348 15.96 8.34 16.63
C ALA A 348 15.04 9.55 16.80
N THR A 349 14.22 9.61 17.85
CA THR A 349 13.37 10.77 18.14
C THR A 349 14.19 12.06 18.32
N ILE A 350 15.41 11.96 18.90
CA ILE A 350 16.32 13.11 19.04
C ILE A 350 16.82 13.59 17.68
N ALA A 351 17.10 12.66 16.75
CA ALA A 351 17.47 13.00 15.37
C ALA A 351 16.36 13.84 14.70
N TYR A 352 15.10 13.52 14.98
CA TYR A 352 13.96 14.27 14.46
C TYR A 352 13.77 15.63 15.12
N ASP A 353 14.11 15.78 16.40
CA ASP A 353 14.15 17.09 17.06
C ASP A 353 15.19 18.02 16.43
N VAL A 354 16.33 17.47 15.97
CA VAL A 354 17.36 18.20 15.22
C VAL A 354 16.83 18.65 13.87
N ILE A 355 16.31 17.73 13.04
CA ILE A 355 15.89 18.08 11.66
C ILE A 355 14.65 18.97 11.62
N THR A 356 13.78 18.92 12.64
CA THR A 356 12.59 19.80 12.75
C THR A 356 12.90 21.14 13.41
N GLY A 357 14.13 21.35 13.88
CA GLY A 357 14.56 22.60 14.51
C GLY A 357 14.08 22.80 15.95
N LYS A 358 13.49 21.78 16.57
CA LYS A 358 13.17 21.78 18.02
C LYS A 358 14.46 21.84 18.83
N LYS A 359 15.51 21.17 18.37
CA LYS A 359 16.89 21.32 18.85
C LYS A 359 17.68 22.15 17.84
N LYS A 360 18.14 23.32 18.25
CA LYS A 360 18.86 24.26 17.37
C LYS A 360 20.30 23.82 17.17
N GLU A 361 20.53 22.91 16.26
CA GLU A 361 21.85 22.43 15.84
C GLU A 361 21.98 22.52 14.33
N ASN A 362 23.17 22.82 13.82
CA ASN A 362 23.44 22.75 12.38
C ASN A 362 23.66 21.31 11.99
N PHE A 363 22.97 20.85 10.97
CA PHE A 363 23.06 19.48 10.48
C PHE A 363 23.14 19.41 8.96
N LEU A 364 23.67 18.29 8.47
CA LEU A 364 23.62 17.85 7.06
C LEU A 364 23.20 16.38 6.99
N GLY A 365 24.16 15.44 6.96
CA GLY A 365 23.89 14.01 7.02
C GLY A 365 23.61 13.59 8.47
N VAL A 366 22.40 13.18 8.76
CA VAL A 366 21.98 12.63 10.05
C VAL A 366 21.72 11.12 9.86
N LEU A 367 22.56 10.30 10.49
CA LEU A 367 22.47 8.85 10.42
C LEU A 367 21.79 8.26 11.65
N LEU A 368 20.99 7.24 11.42
CA LEU A 368 20.62 6.27 12.45
C LEU A 368 21.49 5.03 12.29
N THR A 369 22.05 4.55 13.40
CA THR A 369 22.93 3.38 13.46
C THR A 369 22.26 2.25 14.21
N TYR A 370 22.63 1.02 13.86
CA TYR A 370 22.01 -0.20 14.38
C TYR A 370 23.08 -1.17 14.85
N GLU A 371 22.74 -2.01 15.85
CA GLU A 371 23.69 -3.03 16.33
C GLU A 371 23.94 -4.09 15.26
N THR A 372 25.22 -4.31 14.96
CA THR A 372 25.67 -5.25 13.93
C THR A 372 26.11 -6.63 14.49
N SER A 373 26.04 -6.84 15.83
CA SER A 373 26.49 -8.09 16.45
C SER A 373 25.80 -9.32 15.83
N ASP A 374 26.61 -10.32 15.46
CA ASP A 374 26.18 -11.53 14.74
C ASP A 374 25.41 -12.54 15.62
N GLU A 375 25.32 -12.33 16.92
CA GLU A 375 24.85 -13.33 17.88
C GLU A 375 23.33 -13.42 18.07
N LYS A 376 22.53 -12.47 17.59
CA LYS A 376 21.07 -12.64 17.61
C LYS A 376 20.60 -13.21 16.29
N GLN A 377 20.43 -14.53 16.24
CA GLN A 377 19.67 -15.20 15.18
C GLN A 377 18.35 -14.47 14.93
N VAL A 378 17.94 -14.39 13.66
CA VAL A 378 16.65 -13.84 13.19
C VAL A 378 15.50 -14.70 13.72
N THR A 379 15.21 -14.65 15.03
CA THR A 379 14.28 -15.60 15.68
C THR A 379 13.00 -14.94 16.18
N ASN A 380 12.90 -13.61 16.19
CA ASN A 380 11.75 -12.97 16.83
C ASN A 380 10.72 -12.44 15.81
N ASN A 381 10.01 -13.38 15.16
CA ASN A 381 8.86 -13.08 14.30
C ASN A 381 7.61 -12.69 15.09
N LYS A 382 7.64 -12.84 16.44
CA LYS A 382 6.49 -12.69 17.33
C LYS A 382 6.73 -11.58 18.35
N VAL A 383 5.73 -10.75 18.58
CA VAL A 383 5.69 -9.73 19.65
C VAL A 383 4.47 -10.02 20.51
N GLU A 384 4.69 -10.27 21.79
CA GLU A 384 3.64 -10.52 22.77
C GLU A 384 3.14 -9.20 23.39
N PHE A 385 1.87 -9.15 23.70
CA PHE A 385 1.25 -8.02 24.37
C PHE A 385 0.89 -8.38 25.81
N PRO A 386 0.92 -7.40 26.75
CA PRO A 386 0.41 -7.62 28.09
C PRO A 386 -1.03 -8.13 28.06
N LEU A 387 -1.33 -9.23 28.72
CA LEU A 387 -2.66 -9.80 28.80
C LEU A 387 -3.63 -8.78 29.40
N VAL A 388 -4.57 -8.31 28.62
CA VAL A 388 -5.74 -7.61 29.14
C VAL A 388 -6.62 -8.66 29.79
N THR A 389 -6.79 -8.58 31.12
CA THR A 389 -7.49 -9.56 31.97
C THR A 389 -9.01 -9.60 31.73
N HIS A 390 -9.46 -9.78 30.50
CA HIS A 390 -10.83 -10.11 30.15
C HIS A 390 -10.91 -11.51 29.53
N ARG A 391 -10.31 -12.51 30.19
CA ARG A 391 -10.60 -13.90 29.83
C ARG A 391 -12.05 -14.18 30.25
N SER A 392 -12.95 -14.15 29.28
CA SER A 392 -14.25 -14.82 29.43
C SER A 392 -13.95 -16.32 29.52
N MET A 393 -14.23 -16.94 30.66
CA MET A 393 -14.14 -18.40 30.83
C MET A 393 -15.12 -19.17 29.91
N LEU A 394 -15.87 -18.48 29.07
CA LEU A 394 -16.94 -18.99 28.22
C LEU A 394 -16.70 -18.90 26.74
N SER A 395 -15.61 -18.25 26.28
CA SER A 395 -15.34 -18.15 24.82
C SER A 395 -14.79 -19.47 24.29
N THR A 396 -15.53 -20.10 23.39
CA THR A 396 -15.12 -21.35 22.74
C THR A 396 -14.36 -21.13 21.46
N VAL A 397 -14.42 -19.91 20.89
CA VAL A 397 -13.76 -19.55 19.62
C VAL A 397 -12.51 -18.76 19.90
N LYS A 398 -11.36 -19.46 19.88
CA LYS A 398 -10.03 -18.88 20.02
C LYS A 398 -9.49 -18.54 18.64
N LEU A 399 -9.47 -17.24 18.31
CA LEU A 399 -9.28 -16.74 16.96
C LEU A 399 -7.85 -16.32 16.68
N GLY A 400 -7.28 -16.88 15.62
CA GLY A 400 -6.11 -16.35 14.91
C GLY A 400 -6.53 -15.62 13.63
N VAL A 401 -5.84 -14.54 13.30
CA VAL A 401 -6.14 -13.73 12.10
C VAL A 401 -4.95 -13.66 11.18
N LEU A 402 -5.15 -13.99 9.92
CA LEU A 402 -4.18 -13.83 8.84
C LEU A 402 -4.58 -12.65 7.97
N GLY A 403 -3.80 -11.57 8.03
CA GLY A 403 -4.06 -10.32 7.32
C GLY A 403 -4.58 -9.20 8.22
N ALA A 404 -3.81 -8.11 8.32
CA ALA A 404 -4.12 -6.92 9.10
C ALA A 404 -4.29 -5.67 8.20
N GLY A 405 -4.93 -5.84 7.03
CA GLY A 405 -5.15 -4.80 6.03
C GLY A 405 -6.24 -3.78 6.42
N LEU A 406 -6.49 -2.82 5.51
CA LEU A 406 -7.50 -1.77 5.74
C LEU A 406 -8.90 -2.33 5.97
N TYR A 407 -9.33 -3.36 5.22
CA TYR A 407 -10.62 -4.00 5.40
C TYR A 407 -10.75 -4.66 6.78
N ALA A 408 -9.75 -5.43 7.18
CA ALA A 408 -9.71 -6.06 8.49
C ALA A 408 -9.89 -5.02 9.60
N ASN A 409 -9.09 -3.94 9.57
CA ASN A 409 -9.09 -2.89 10.59
C ASN A 409 -10.34 -2.01 10.60
N ALA A 410 -10.95 -1.77 9.43
CA ALA A 410 -12.09 -0.86 9.30
C ALA A 410 -13.44 -1.56 9.48
N THR A 411 -13.53 -2.85 9.15
CA THR A 411 -14.81 -3.56 9.05
C THR A 411 -14.90 -4.76 9.99
N LEU A 412 -14.03 -5.75 9.82
CA LEU A 412 -14.26 -7.05 10.46
C LEU A 412 -13.73 -7.11 11.91
N LEU A 413 -12.52 -6.63 12.18
CA LEU A 413 -11.95 -6.65 13.54
C LEU A 413 -12.76 -5.85 14.57
N PRO A 414 -13.35 -4.67 14.24
CA PRO A 414 -14.28 -4.00 15.13
C PRO A 414 -15.53 -4.83 15.46
N VAL A 415 -16.06 -5.58 14.50
CA VAL A 415 -17.22 -6.48 14.70
C VAL A 415 -16.84 -7.64 15.61
N ILE A 416 -15.72 -8.29 15.35
CA ILE A 416 -15.22 -9.43 16.13
C ILE A 416 -14.91 -9.01 17.58
N LYS A 417 -14.20 -7.89 17.79
CA LYS A 417 -13.84 -7.38 19.11
C LYS A 417 -15.08 -7.18 20.01
N ASN A 418 -16.19 -6.75 19.40
CA ASN A 418 -17.44 -6.52 20.14
C ASN A 418 -18.28 -7.79 20.35
N ASN A 419 -17.84 -8.93 19.82
CA ASN A 419 -18.51 -10.21 19.98
C ASN A 419 -17.81 -11.05 21.06
N LYS A 420 -18.52 -11.31 22.17
CA LYS A 420 -17.98 -12.02 23.33
C LYS A 420 -17.71 -13.52 23.10
N ASP A 421 -18.18 -14.08 21.99
CA ASP A 421 -17.93 -15.47 21.61
C ASP A 421 -16.49 -15.70 21.10
N PHE A 422 -15.75 -14.62 20.79
CA PHE A 422 -14.37 -14.68 20.30
C PHE A 422 -13.34 -14.26 21.35
N GLU A 423 -12.29 -15.06 21.49
CA GLU A 423 -11.05 -14.70 22.15
C GLU A 423 -9.98 -14.42 21.06
N LEU A 424 -9.39 -13.22 21.08
CA LEU A 424 -8.39 -12.80 20.10
C LEU A 424 -6.99 -13.26 20.55
N VAL A 425 -6.45 -14.32 19.93
CA VAL A 425 -5.18 -14.92 20.34
C VAL A 425 -4.01 -14.32 19.54
N GLY A 426 -3.95 -14.54 18.25
CA GLY A 426 -2.83 -14.10 17.43
C GLY A 426 -3.27 -13.38 16.15
N ILE A 427 -2.45 -12.44 15.67
CA ILE A 427 -2.65 -11.77 14.39
C ILE A 427 -1.36 -11.73 13.58
N ALA A 428 -1.42 -12.11 12.29
CA ALA A 428 -0.28 -12.14 11.41
C ALA A 428 -0.41 -11.18 10.22
N SER A 429 0.72 -10.58 9.85
CA SER A 429 0.88 -9.83 8.59
C SER A 429 2.35 -9.85 8.18
N SER A 430 2.65 -10.22 6.94
CA SER A 430 4.05 -10.37 6.44
C SER A 430 4.95 -9.16 6.68
N GLY A 431 4.39 -7.94 6.76
CA GLY A 431 5.14 -6.73 7.08
C GLY A 431 5.37 -6.48 8.57
N GLY A 432 4.75 -7.29 9.48
CA GLY A 432 4.87 -7.15 10.93
C GLY A 432 4.18 -5.92 11.52
N LEU A 433 4.44 -4.74 11.00
CA LEU A 433 3.91 -3.45 11.49
C LEU A 433 2.38 -3.43 11.61
N HIS A 434 1.67 -3.85 10.57
CA HIS A 434 0.20 -3.84 10.59
C HIS A 434 -0.37 -4.86 11.58
N ALA A 435 0.30 -6.01 11.76
CA ALA A 435 -0.08 -6.99 12.76
C ALA A 435 0.10 -6.44 14.18
N GLN A 436 1.24 -5.81 14.46
CA GLN A 436 1.53 -5.19 15.73
C GLN A 436 0.53 -4.08 16.09
N HIS A 437 0.27 -3.15 15.14
CA HIS A 437 -0.69 -2.07 15.34
C HIS A 437 -2.10 -2.60 15.60
N SER A 438 -2.58 -3.54 14.78
CA SER A 438 -3.90 -4.16 14.93
C SER A 438 -3.98 -5.00 16.19
N GLY A 439 -2.90 -5.71 16.53
CA GLY A 439 -2.81 -6.50 17.75
C GLY A 439 -3.03 -5.66 19.00
N LYS A 440 -2.30 -4.56 19.15
CA LYS A 440 -2.48 -3.59 20.25
C LYS A 440 -3.88 -2.96 20.25
N LYS A 441 -4.36 -2.53 19.08
CA LYS A 441 -5.66 -1.82 18.95
C LYS A 441 -6.85 -2.70 19.34
N PHE A 442 -6.84 -3.94 18.92
CA PHE A 442 -7.98 -4.85 19.13
C PHE A 442 -7.83 -5.75 20.34
N GLY A 443 -6.64 -5.86 20.94
CA GLY A 443 -6.39 -6.62 22.15
C GLY A 443 -6.09 -8.09 21.90
N PHE A 444 -5.33 -8.39 20.84
CA PHE A 444 -4.75 -9.73 20.65
C PHE A 444 -3.67 -10.01 21.69
N GLN A 445 -3.38 -11.28 21.93
CA GLN A 445 -2.32 -11.68 22.86
C GLN A 445 -0.95 -11.50 22.21
N TYR A 446 -0.82 -11.70 20.90
CA TYR A 446 0.41 -11.47 20.16
C TYR A 446 0.19 -11.06 18.71
N ALA A 447 1.24 -10.47 18.12
CA ALA A 447 1.38 -10.21 16.69
C ALA A 447 2.59 -10.94 16.12
N THR A 448 2.49 -11.40 14.87
CA THR A 448 3.58 -12.09 14.17
C THR A 448 3.65 -11.70 12.69
N SER A 449 4.80 -11.96 12.07
CA SER A 449 4.96 -11.87 10.61
C SER A 449 4.83 -13.22 9.90
N SER A 450 4.71 -14.32 10.65
CA SER A 450 4.59 -15.69 10.14
C SER A 450 3.15 -16.20 10.22
N GLU A 451 2.64 -16.70 9.12
CA GLU A 451 1.34 -17.37 9.07
C GLU A 451 1.37 -18.72 9.80
N GLU A 452 2.53 -19.38 9.79
CA GLU A 452 2.75 -20.66 10.46
C GLU A 452 2.61 -20.54 11.97
N ASP A 453 3.02 -19.41 12.57
CA ASP A 453 2.86 -19.16 14.02
C ASP A 453 1.37 -19.14 14.41
N ILE A 454 0.48 -18.70 13.53
CA ILE A 454 -0.97 -18.70 13.74
C ILE A 454 -1.58 -20.08 13.47
N ILE A 455 -1.18 -20.70 12.35
CA ILE A 455 -1.77 -21.97 11.91
C ILE A 455 -1.41 -23.11 12.87
N ASN A 456 -0.18 -23.14 13.38
CA ASN A 456 0.32 -24.20 14.24
C ASN A 456 0.14 -23.91 15.75
N ASP A 457 -0.40 -22.75 16.12
CA ASP A 457 -0.65 -22.41 17.53
C ASP A 457 -1.72 -23.33 18.12
N PRO A 458 -1.40 -24.12 19.18
CA PRO A 458 -2.36 -25.04 19.82
C PRO A 458 -3.49 -24.30 20.55
N ASP A 459 -3.28 -23.05 20.94
CA ASP A 459 -4.29 -22.23 21.58
C ASP A 459 -5.31 -21.64 20.61
N ILE A 460 -5.07 -21.71 19.30
CA ILE A 460 -5.98 -21.25 18.25
C ILE A 460 -6.78 -22.45 17.71
N ASN A 461 -8.10 -22.36 17.71
CA ASN A 461 -8.97 -23.35 17.07
C ASN A 461 -9.66 -22.84 15.80
N THR A 462 -9.62 -21.54 15.56
CA THR A 462 -10.30 -20.87 14.45
C THR A 462 -9.40 -19.84 13.78
N ILE A 463 -9.38 -19.80 12.47
CA ILE A 463 -8.57 -18.85 11.69
C ILE A 463 -9.47 -18.01 10.79
N ALA A 464 -9.31 -16.68 10.86
CA ALA A 464 -9.89 -15.74 9.90
C ALA A 464 -8.82 -15.31 8.89
N ILE A 465 -9.05 -15.60 7.59
CA ILE A 465 -8.17 -15.28 6.47
C ILE A 465 -8.68 -14.00 5.79
N LEU A 466 -7.94 -12.89 5.96
CA LEU A 466 -8.28 -11.54 5.51
C LEU A 466 -7.15 -10.95 4.64
N THR A 467 -6.46 -11.81 3.92
CA THR A 467 -5.31 -11.50 3.06
C THR A 467 -5.74 -11.01 1.67
N ARG A 468 -4.84 -10.97 0.68
CA ARG A 468 -5.19 -10.79 -0.73
C ARG A 468 -5.73 -12.12 -1.29
N HIS A 469 -6.49 -12.02 -2.37
CA HIS A 469 -7.28 -13.12 -2.94
C HIS A 469 -6.43 -14.34 -3.36
N ASP A 470 -5.23 -14.11 -3.88
CA ASP A 470 -4.29 -15.14 -4.34
C ASP A 470 -3.92 -16.16 -3.24
N SER A 471 -3.88 -15.73 -1.99
CA SER A 471 -3.47 -16.55 -0.85
C SER A 471 -4.63 -17.24 -0.12
N HIS A 472 -5.88 -16.89 -0.39
CA HIS A 472 -7.05 -17.38 0.36
C HIS A 472 -7.16 -18.91 0.36
N ALA A 473 -7.08 -19.52 -0.80
CA ALA A 473 -7.26 -20.96 -0.97
C ALA A 473 -6.13 -21.74 -0.28
N ASP A 474 -4.89 -21.34 -0.49
CA ASP A 474 -3.72 -22.05 0.07
C ASP A 474 -3.71 -21.97 1.59
N LEU A 475 -4.03 -20.79 2.15
CA LEU A 475 -4.14 -20.60 3.60
C LEU A 475 -5.31 -21.38 4.19
N ALA A 476 -6.47 -21.42 3.49
CA ALA A 476 -7.61 -22.20 3.92
C ALA A 476 -7.27 -23.71 3.96
N VAL A 477 -6.57 -24.22 2.92
CA VAL A 477 -6.09 -25.60 2.89
C VAL A 477 -5.13 -25.91 4.03
N LYS A 478 -4.15 -25.04 4.30
CA LYS A 478 -3.22 -25.20 5.42
C LYS A 478 -3.95 -25.24 6.77
N ALA A 479 -4.86 -24.28 6.99
CA ALA A 479 -5.63 -24.18 8.23
C ALA A 479 -6.55 -25.40 8.47
N LEU A 480 -7.28 -25.84 7.45
CA LEU A 480 -8.12 -27.04 7.52
C LEU A 480 -7.31 -28.31 7.81
N LYS A 481 -6.12 -28.47 7.18
CA LYS A 481 -5.20 -29.59 7.46
C LYS A 481 -4.66 -29.57 8.89
N ALA A 482 -4.51 -28.38 9.48
CA ALA A 482 -4.15 -28.21 10.88
C ALA A 482 -5.33 -28.40 11.88
N GLY A 483 -6.52 -28.80 11.37
CA GLY A 483 -7.70 -29.04 12.20
C GLY A 483 -8.39 -27.77 12.71
N LYS A 484 -8.15 -26.63 12.07
CA LYS A 484 -8.75 -25.35 12.48
C LYS A 484 -10.06 -25.08 11.74
N HIS A 485 -11.02 -24.46 12.41
CA HIS A 485 -12.18 -23.87 11.73
C HIS A 485 -11.73 -22.64 10.94
N VAL A 486 -12.33 -22.40 9.77
CA VAL A 486 -11.87 -21.36 8.84
C VAL A 486 -12.98 -20.41 8.44
N PHE A 487 -12.77 -19.14 8.70
CA PHE A 487 -13.45 -18.04 8.03
C PHE A 487 -12.50 -17.49 6.96
N VAL A 488 -12.92 -17.47 5.70
CA VAL A 488 -12.12 -16.87 4.63
C VAL A 488 -12.90 -15.75 3.95
N GLU A 489 -12.28 -14.58 3.80
CA GLU A 489 -12.87 -13.53 2.99
C GLU A 489 -13.02 -14.00 1.53
N LYS A 490 -14.01 -13.43 0.88
CA LYS A 490 -14.28 -13.75 -0.54
C LYS A 490 -13.15 -13.18 -1.45
N PRO A 491 -12.86 -13.79 -2.58
CA PRO A 491 -13.37 -15.08 -3.05
C PRO A 491 -12.67 -16.25 -2.34
N LEU A 492 -13.33 -17.39 -2.28
CA LEU A 492 -12.74 -18.61 -1.71
C LEU A 492 -11.50 -19.08 -2.48
N ALA A 493 -11.53 -18.98 -3.79
CA ALA A 493 -10.45 -19.35 -4.70
C ALA A 493 -10.47 -18.46 -5.94
N ILE A 494 -9.33 -18.24 -6.57
CA ILE A 494 -9.21 -17.50 -7.83
C ILE A 494 -8.98 -18.42 -9.06
N THR A 495 -8.74 -19.71 -8.82
CA THR A 495 -8.60 -20.72 -9.89
C THR A 495 -9.43 -21.98 -9.61
N PRO A 496 -9.88 -22.71 -10.67
CA PRO A 496 -10.57 -23.99 -10.50
C PRO A 496 -9.76 -25.03 -9.73
N LYS A 497 -8.43 -25.08 -9.92
CA LYS A 497 -7.53 -26.00 -9.24
C LYS A 497 -7.52 -25.76 -7.71
N GLN A 498 -7.48 -24.51 -7.28
CA GLN A 498 -7.57 -24.16 -5.87
C GLN A 498 -8.91 -24.62 -5.26
N LEU A 499 -10.02 -24.39 -5.95
CA LEU A 499 -11.33 -24.83 -5.49
C LEU A 499 -11.43 -26.37 -5.36
N GLU A 500 -10.85 -27.10 -6.31
CA GLU A 500 -10.82 -28.58 -6.28
C GLU A 500 -10.08 -29.09 -5.03
N GLN A 501 -8.95 -28.47 -4.66
CA GLN A 501 -8.18 -28.82 -3.46
C GLN A 501 -9.01 -28.63 -2.19
N ILE A 502 -9.70 -27.50 -2.06
CA ILE A 502 -10.58 -27.22 -0.92
C ILE A 502 -11.75 -28.23 -0.89
N THR A 503 -12.38 -28.47 -2.03
CA THR A 503 -13.54 -29.39 -2.13
C THR A 503 -13.16 -30.80 -1.67
N LYS A 504 -12.01 -31.32 -2.07
CA LYS A 504 -11.50 -32.64 -1.61
C LYS A 504 -11.32 -32.69 -0.10
N LEU A 505 -10.80 -31.61 0.52
CA LEU A 505 -10.60 -31.54 1.96
C LEU A 505 -11.94 -31.48 2.73
N LEU A 506 -12.92 -30.74 2.23
CA LEU A 506 -14.22 -30.63 2.88
C LEU A 506 -14.99 -31.97 2.91
N ILE A 507 -14.75 -32.85 1.95
CA ILE A 507 -15.34 -34.21 1.94
C ILE A 507 -14.65 -35.11 2.98
N THR A 508 -13.36 -34.91 3.24
CA THR A 508 -12.56 -35.80 4.11
C THR A 508 -12.41 -35.27 5.54
N ASN A 509 -12.57 -33.96 5.77
CA ASN A 509 -12.43 -33.33 7.07
C ASN A 509 -13.81 -32.90 7.62
N LEU A 510 -14.44 -33.78 8.35
CA LEU A 510 -15.78 -33.57 8.92
C LEU A 510 -15.79 -32.79 10.24
N GLN A 511 -14.64 -32.47 10.84
CA GLN A 511 -14.55 -31.83 12.14
C GLN A 511 -14.37 -30.30 12.08
N SER A 512 -13.78 -29.79 11.01
CA SER A 512 -13.49 -28.37 10.83
C SER A 512 -14.50 -27.70 9.92
N LEU A 513 -15.10 -26.59 10.39
CA LEU A 513 -16.02 -25.79 9.60
C LEU A 513 -15.26 -24.82 8.71
N LEU A 514 -15.73 -24.64 7.48
CA LEU A 514 -15.33 -23.58 6.56
C LEU A 514 -16.52 -22.66 6.28
N THR A 515 -16.32 -21.36 6.32
CA THR A 515 -17.27 -20.38 5.78
C THR A 515 -16.55 -19.30 4.98
N VAL A 516 -17.27 -18.69 4.03
CA VAL A 516 -16.76 -17.60 3.17
C VAL A 516 -17.50 -16.32 3.54
N GLY A 517 -16.80 -15.19 3.53
CA GLY A 517 -17.31 -13.86 3.87
C GLY A 517 -18.40 -13.36 2.91
N PHE A 518 -19.48 -14.11 2.77
CA PHE A 518 -20.68 -13.73 2.02
C PHE A 518 -21.69 -13.04 2.94
N ASN A 519 -21.27 -11.94 3.53
CA ASN A 519 -21.97 -11.20 4.57
C ASN A 519 -23.40 -10.80 4.22
N ARG A 520 -23.72 -10.52 2.95
CA ARG A 520 -25.00 -9.95 2.52
C ARG A 520 -26.21 -10.78 2.88
N ARG A 521 -26.10 -12.12 2.82
CA ARG A 521 -27.18 -13.04 3.22
C ARG A 521 -27.53 -12.94 4.70
N PHE A 522 -26.60 -12.47 5.55
CA PHE A 522 -26.80 -12.30 6.99
C PHE A 522 -27.35 -10.92 7.36
N SER A 523 -27.57 -10.02 6.40
CA SER A 523 -28.21 -8.72 6.63
C SER A 523 -29.64 -8.91 7.18
N PRO A 524 -30.10 -8.13 8.18
CA PRO A 524 -31.45 -8.25 8.72
C PRO A 524 -32.54 -8.14 7.65
N LEU A 525 -32.39 -7.18 6.70
CA LEU A 525 -33.35 -7.04 5.60
C LEU A 525 -33.26 -8.20 4.61
N ALA A 526 -32.08 -8.78 4.39
CA ALA A 526 -31.93 -9.96 3.55
C ALA A 526 -32.59 -11.19 4.16
N GLN A 527 -32.49 -11.38 5.45
CA GLN A 527 -33.17 -12.45 6.19
C GLN A 527 -34.69 -12.26 6.17
N SER A 528 -35.19 -11.03 6.37
CA SER A 528 -36.60 -10.71 6.20
C SER A 528 -37.07 -11.03 4.77
N PHE A 529 -36.30 -10.61 3.77
CA PHE A 529 -36.56 -10.89 2.36
C PHE A 529 -36.67 -12.39 2.09
N GLN A 530 -35.66 -13.18 2.49
CA GLN A 530 -35.65 -14.63 2.32
C GLN A 530 -36.81 -15.31 3.01
N SER A 531 -37.21 -14.86 4.21
CA SER A 531 -38.34 -15.42 4.95
C SER A 531 -39.68 -15.30 4.23
N GLN A 532 -39.83 -14.31 3.35
CA GLN A 532 -41.04 -14.14 2.51
C GLN A 532 -40.94 -14.99 1.24
N VAL A 533 -39.77 -14.99 0.60
CA VAL A 533 -39.50 -15.69 -0.65
C VAL A 533 -39.57 -17.22 -0.48
N SER A 534 -39.05 -17.74 0.66
CA SER A 534 -39.05 -19.19 0.95
C SER A 534 -40.45 -19.82 1.09
N LYS A 535 -41.46 -19.01 1.34
CA LYS A 535 -42.86 -19.44 1.42
C LYS A 535 -43.51 -19.65 0.05
N LEU A 536 -42.85 -19.26 -1.04
CA LEU A 536 -43.31 -19.34 -2.40
C LEU A 536 -42.59 -20.50 -3.11
N HIS A 537 -43.36 -21.39 -3.69
CA HIS A 537 -42.83 -22.61 -4.34
C HIS A 537 -42.63 -22.43 -5.85
N GLU A 538 -43.05 -21.31 -6.42
CA GLU A 538 -42.90 -21.00 -7.84
C GLU A 538 -41.47 -20.58 -8.17
N PRO A 539 -41.03 -20.84 -9.44
CA PRO A 539 -39.77 -20.28 -9.93
C PRO A 539 -39.73 -18.78 -9.83
N LYS A 540 -38.54 -18.25 -9.51
CA LYS A 540 -38.30 -16.84 -9.23
C LYS A 540 -37.57 -16.17 -10.38
N TYR A 541 -37.95 -14.95 -10.71
CA TYR A 541 -37.11 -14.07 -11.50
C TYR A 541 -36.45 -13.05 -10.56
N ILE A 542 -35.12 -13.00 -10.54
CA ILE A 542 -34.32 -12.12 -9.66
C ILE A 542 -33.43 -11.25 -10.52
N HIS A 543 -33.47 -9.96 -10.31
CA HIS A 543 -32.55 -9.01 -10.94
C HIS A 543 -31.73 -8.29 -9.87
N TYR A 544 -30.40 -8.41 -9.95
CA TYR A 544 -29.44 -7.76 -9.07
C TYR A 544 -28.57 -6.78 -9.86
N ARG A 545 -28.85 -5.50 -9.77
CA ARG A 545 -28.03 -4.44 -10.36
C ARG A 545 -27.00 -3.94 -9.36
N VAL A 546 -25.74 -3.86 -9.79
CA VAL A 546 -24.62 -3.39 -9.00
C VAL A 546 -23.91 -2.22 -9.70
N ASN A 547 -24.01 -1.03 -9.14
CA ASN A 547 -23.21 0.14 -9.53
C ASN A 547 -21.87 0.10 -8.80
N ALA A 548 -20.91 -0.65 -9.34
CA ALA A 548 -19.62 -0.88 -8.70
C ALA A 548 -18.67 0.33 -8.76
N GLY A 549 -18.80 1.13 -9.82
CA GLY A 549 -17.95 2.27 -10.12
C GLY A 549 -16.54 1.88 -10.60
N TYR A 550 -15.91 2.80 -11.28
CA TYR A 550 -14.61 2.64 -11.92
C TYR A 550 -13.48 2.34 -10.91
N LEU A 551 -12.63 1.37 -11.26
CA LEU A 551 -11.30 1.13 -10.67
C LEU A 551 -10.24 1.15 -11.78
N PRO A 552 -9.05 1.74 -11.54
CA PRO A 552 -7.95 1.71 -12.50
C PRO A 552 -7.54 0.28 -12.86
N VAL A 553 -7.14 0.06 -14.12
CA VAL A 553 -6.75 -1.28 -14.62
C VAL A 553 -5.51 -1.86 -13.94
N ASN A 554 -4.67 -1.01 -13.35
CA ASN A 554 -3.50 -1.40 -12.56
C ASN A 554 -3.82 -1.62 -11.07
N HIS A 555 -5.08 -1.53 -10.65
CA HIS A 555 -5.45 -1.87 -9.27
C HIS A 555 -5.32 -3.39 -9.07
N TRP A 556 -4.74 -3.83 -7.94
CA TRP A 556 -4.42 -5.24 -7.67
C TRP A 556 -5.62 -6.21 -7.84
N THR A 557 -6.86 -5.75 -7.59
CA THR A 557 -8.07 -6.57 -7.80
C THR A 557 -8.36 -6.85 -9.27
N GLN A 558 -7.80 -6.04 -10.19
CA GLN A 558 -7.91 -6.22 -11.64
C GLN A 558 -6.84 -7.20 -12.17
N ASP A 559 -5.82 -7.49 -11.37
CA ASP A 559 -4.77 -8.45 -11.72
C ASP A 559 -5.34 -9.88 -11.66
N PRO A 560 -5.25 -10.68 -12.74
CA PRO A 560 -5.79 -12.04 -12.78
C PRO A 560 -5.12 -12.99 -11.78
N GLU A 561 -3.84 -12.80 -11.48
CA GLU A 561 -3.06 -13.69 -10.62
C GLU A 561 -3.19 -13.34 -9.13
N ILE A 562 -3.42 -12.05 -8.81
CA ILE A 562 -3.51 -11.56 -7.42
C ILE A 562 -4.97 -11.39 -7.00
N GLY A 563 -5.76 -10.70 -7.82
CA GLY A 563 -7.15 -10.33 -7.53
C GLY A 563 -8.19 -11.22 -8.18
N GLY A 564 -7.83 -11.95 -9.25
CA GLY A 564 -8.73 -12.75 -10.06
C GLY A 564 -9.63 -11.92 -11.00
N GLY A 565 -9.51 -10.59 -11.02
CA GLY A 565 -10.42 -9.69 -11.72
C GLY A 565 -11.72 -9.43 -10.93
N ARG A 566 -12.54 -8.51 -11.42
CA ARG A 566 -13.72 -8.05 -10.69
C ARG A 566 -14.87 -9.05 -10.62
N ILE A 567 -14.99 -9.94 -11.60
CA ILE A 567 -16.03 -11.00 -11.58
C ILE A 567 -15.73 -11.99 -10.46
N ILE A 568 -14.53 -12.54 -10.40
CA ILE A 568 -14.12 -13.49 -9.36
C ILE A 568 -14.04 -12.77 -8.01
N GLY A 569 -13.37 -11.63 -7.95
CA GLY A 569 -13.06 -10.94 -6.69
C GLY A 569 -14.24 -10.21 -6.07
N GLU A 570 -15.30 -9.86 -6.82
CA GLU A 570 -16.42 -9.08 -6.28
C GLU A 570 -17.81 -9.61 -6.67
N ALA A 571 -18.04 -10.05 -7.93
CA ALA A 571 -19.36 -10.49 -8.35
C ALA A 571 -19.84 -11.75 -7.61
N CYS A 572 -18.92 -12.51 -7.00
CA CYS A 572 -19.24 -13.65 -6.14
C CYS A 572 -20.27 -13.33 -5.05
N HIS A 573 -20.22 -12.13 -4.47
CA HIS A 573 -21.21 -11.68 -3.47
C HIS A 573 -22.65 -11.67 -4.00
N PHE A 574 -22.82 -11.28 -5.26
CA PHE A 574 -24.12 -11.08 -5.85
C PHE A 574 -24.68 -12.41 -6.38
N ILE A 575 -23.80 -13.28 -6.86
CA ILE A 575 -24.12 -14.66 -7.22
C ILE A 575 -24.52 -15.44 -5.96
N ASP A 576 -23.79 -15.25 -4.84
CA ASP A 576 -24.15 -15.83 -3.55
C ASP A 576 -25.54 -15.39 -3.09
N PHE A 577 -25.84 -14.09 -3.24
CA PHE A 577 -27.09 -13.55 -2.77
C PHE A 577 -28.30 -14.06 -3.55
N ILE A 578 -28.21 -14.16 -4.89
CA ILE A 578 -29.28 -14.76 -5.69
C ILE A 578 -29.43 -16.26 -5.39
N SER A 579 -28.32 -16.97 -5.15
CA SER A 579 -28.34 -18.38 -4.71
C SER A 579 -29.01 -18.55 -3.34
N PHE A 580 -28.76 -17.63 -2.41
CA PHE A 580 -29.42 -17.57 -1.11
C PHE A 580 -30.93 -17.36 -1.24
N LEU A 581 -31.40 -16.47 -2.13
CA LEU A 581 -32.83 -16.23 -2.33
C LEU A 581 -33.54 -17.41 -3.01
N VAL A 582 -32.86 -18.11 -3.91
CA VAL A 582 -33.41 -19.33 -4.55
C VAL A 582 -33.34 -20.52 -3.60
N GLY A 583 -32.29 -20.63 -2.78
CA GLY A 583 -32.02 -21.76 -1.90
C GLY A 583 -31.10 -22.84 -2.50
N ALA A 584 -30.62 -22.65 -3.73
CA ALA A 584 -29.74 -23.59 -4.45
C ALA A 584 -28.68 -22.84 -5.26
N PRO A 585 -27.55 -23.46 -5.62
CA PRO A 585 -26.58 -22.87 -6.55
C PRO A 585 -27.12 -22.89 -7.98
N PRO A 586 -26.62 -22.00 -8.88
CA PRO A 586 -26.95 -21.99 -10.30
C PRO A 586 -26.47 -23.27 -11.03
N VAL A 587 -27.11 -23.61 -12.14
CA VAL A 587 -26.74 -24.76 -12.99
C VAL A 587 -26.17 -24.36 -14.35
N THR A 588 -26.49 -23.14 -14.83
CA THR A 588 -25.89 -22.59 -16.07
C THR A 588 -25.73 -21.08 -15.97
N VAL A 589 -24.83 -20.55 -16.78
CA VAL A 589 -24.63 -19.08 -16.93
C VAL A 589 -24.41 -18.70 -18.38
N THR A 590 -24.97 -17.55 -18.78
CA THR A 590 -24.63 -16.81 -20.00
C THR A 590 -24.20 -15.38 -19.59
N ALA A 591 -23.06 -14.92 -20.09
CA ALA A 591 -22.50 -13.63 -19.71
C ALA A 591 -22.12 -12.79 -20.93
N HIS A 592 -22.39 -11.48 -20.86
CA HIS A 592 -22.06 -10.52 -21.90
C HIS A 592 -21.41 -9.29 -21.26
N ALA A 593 -20.37 -8.75 -21.89
CA ALA A 593 -19.68 -7.55 -21.43
C ALA A 593 -19.77 -6.40 -22.44
N LEU A 594 -19.80 -5.17 -21.93
CA LEU A 594 -19.58 -4.00 -22.76
C LEU A 594 -18.13 -3.94 -23.24
N PRO A 595 -17.82 -3.28 -24.38
CA PRO A 595 -16.46 -3.09 -24.86
C PRO A 595 -15.58 -2.37 -23.82
N ASN A 596 -14.33 -2.81 -23.68
CA ASN A 596 -13.38 -2.27 -22.68
C ASN A 596 -12.92 -0.84 -22.99
N ASN A 597 -12.80 -0.46 -24.27
CA ASN A 597 -12.38 0.85 -24.77
C ASN A 597 -11.09 1.39 -24.10
N GLY A 598 -10.13 0.52 -23.78
CA GLY A 598 -8.87 0.87 -23.10
C GLY A 598 -8.99 1.32 -21.64
N LYS A 599 -10.21 1.52 -21.12
CA LYS A 599 -10.48 2.03 -19.78
C LYS A 599 -10.95 0.94 -18.81
N TYR A 600 -11.69 -0.04 -19.29
CA TYR A 600 -12.31 -1.10 -18.50
C TYR A 600 -11.65 -2.45 -18.80
N ARG A 601 -11.84 -3.43 -17.90
CA ARG A 601 -11.28 -4.78 -18.04
C ARG A 601 -12.37 -5.81 -17.75
N GLN A 602 -13.36 -5.91 -18.67
CA GLN A 602 -14.51 -6.82 -18.53
C GLN A 602 -15.23 -6.67 -17.18
N ASP A 603 -15.42 -5.42 -16.74
CA ASP A 603 -16.04 -5.05 -15.46
C ASP A 603 -17.35 -4.26 -15.65
N ASN A 604 -17.94 -4.35 -16.84
CA ASN A 604 -19.30 -3.95 -17.18
C ASN A 604 -20.00 -5.16 -17.81
N VAL A 605 -20.60 -6.00 -16.96
CA VAL A 605 -21.02 -7.34 -17.34
C VAL A 605 -22.46 -7.60 -16.90
N SER A 606 -23.25 -8.19 -17.80
CA SER A 606 -24.54 -8.81 -17.49
C SER A 606 -24.38 -10.34 -17.49
N MET A 607 -24.79 -10.99 -16.41
CA MET A 607 -24.70 -12.44 -16.21
C MET A 607 -26.08 -12.99 -15.89
N THR A 608 -26.57 -13.91 -16.73
CA THR A 608 -27.85 -14.59 -16.53
C THR A 608 -27.60 -16.03 -16.08
N PHE A 609 -28.10 -16.36 -14.89
CA PHE A 609 -28.02 -17.69 -14.29
C PHE A 609 -29.35 -18.40 -14.32
N THR A 610 -29.34 -19.73 -14.51
CA THR A 610 -30.51 -20.56 -14.30
C THR A 610 -30.31 -21.53 -13.16
N PHE A 611 -31.37 -21.86 -12.44
CA PHE A 611 -31.36 -22.68 -11.23
C PHE A 611 -32.11 -23.99 -11.42
N PRO A 612 -31.93 -25.00 -10.53
CA PRO A 612 -32.56 -26.33 -10.68
C PRO A 612 -34.09 -26.28 -10.67
N ASP A 613 -34.71 -25.32 -9.96
CA ASP A 613 -36.15 -25.14 -9.87
C ASP A 613 -36.77 -24.36 -11.07
N GLY A 614 -35.94 -24.00 -12.08
CA GLY A 614 -36.34 -23.16 -13.20
C GLY A 614 -36.24 -21.65 -12.93
N SER A 615 -35.84 -21.22 -11.74
CA SER A 615 -35.61 -19.82 -11.44
C SER A 615 -34.52 -19.21 -12.34
N ILE A 616 -34.62 -17.89 -12.57
CA ILE A 616 -33.65 -17.11 -13.33
C ILE A 616 -33.14 -15.99 -12.46
N GLY A 617 -31.81 -15.85 -12.36
CA GLY A 617 -31.13 -14.72 -11.68
C GLY A 617 -30.27 -13.95 -12.68
N VAL A 618 -30.44 -12.64 -12.71
CA VAL A 618 -29.61 -11.73 -13.52
C VAL A 618 -28.76 -10.88 -12.59
N VAL A 619 -27.47 -10.83 -12.83
CA VAL A 619 -26.53 -9.97 -12.11
C VAL A 619 -25.91 -8.99 -13.12
N ASP A 620 -26.28 -7.71 -13.03
CA ASP A 620 -25.66 -6.63 -13.79
C ASP A 620 -24.59 -5.95 -12.94
N TYR A 621 -23.34 -6.23 -13.26
CA TYR A 621 -22.17 -5.64 -12.59
C TYR A 621 -21.59 -4.53 -13.46
N LEU A 622 -21.72 -3.28 -13.03
CA LEU A 622 -21.46 -2.09 -13.85
C LEU A 622 -20.40 -1.19 -13.17
N ALA A 623 -19.22 -1.10 -13.78
CA ALA A 623 -18.13 -0.23 -13.35
C ALA A 623 -18.18 1.18 -13.94
N ASN A 624 -19.03 1.43 -14.95
CA ASN A 624 -19.14 2.68 -15.69
C ASN A 624 -20.14 3.68 -15.10
N GLY A 625 -20.83 3.30 -14.02
CA GLY A 625 -21.80 4.17 -13.36
C GLY A 625 -21.17 5.21 -12.45
N ASP A 626 -21.92 6.31 -12.17
CA ASP A 626 -21.51 7.32 -11.20
C ASP A 626 -21.64 6.76 -9.76
N LYS A 627 -20.58 6.95 -8.96
CA LYS A 627 -20.52 6.44 -7.58
C LYS A 627 -21.46 7.14 -6.59
N SER A 628 -22.06 8.25 -6.95
CA SER A 628 -23.09 8.93 -6.14
C SER A 628 -24.44 8.22 -6.17
N PHE A 629 -24.68 7.37 -7.18
CA PHE A 629 -25.87 6.53 -7.24
C PHE A 629 -25.74 5.30 -6.34
N ALA A 630 -26.87 4.82 -5.77
CA ALA A 630 -26.89 3.68 -4.88
C ALA A 630 -26.19 2.44 -5.49
N LYS A 631 -25.38 1.77 -4.68
CA LYS A 631 -24.52 0.67 -5.17
C LYS A 631 -25.35 -0.55 -5.56
N GLU A 632 -26.29 -0.96 -4.72
CA GLU A 632 -26.92 -2.28 -4.83
C GLU A 632 -28.45 -2.16 -4.85
N HIS A 633 -29.08 -2.83 -5.84
CA HIS A 633 -30.52 -2.89 -6.00
C HIS A 633 -30.91 -4.29 -6.42
N VAL A 634 -31.81 -4.91 -5.66
CA VAL A 634 -32.30 -6.27 -5.93
C VAL A 634 -33.80 -6.26 -6.02
N GLU A 635 -34.36 -6.81 -7.07
CA GLU A 635 -35.78 -7.04 -7.21
C GLU A 635 -36.09 -8.50 -7.54
N ILE A 636 -37.22 -8.98 -7.03
CA ILE A 636 -37.71 -10.35 -7.26
C ILE A 636 -39.18 -10.34 -7.64
N PHE A 637 -39.53 -11.22 -8.58
CA PHE A 637 -40.89 -11.50 -9.01
C PHE A 637 -41.18 -12.99 -8.81
N CYS A 638 -42.15 -13.31 -7.98
CA CYS A 638 -42.49 -14.70 -7.67
C CYS A 638 -43.89 -14.81 -7.07
N GLY A 639 -44.75 -15.69 -7.64
CA GLY A 639 -46.03 -16.07 -7.05
C GLY A 639 -46.95 -14.89 -6.70
N GLY A 640 -47.07 -13.90 -7.60
CA GLY A 640 -47.86 -12.70 -7.38
C GLY A 640 -47.22 -11.70 -6.41
N MET A 641 -45.99 -11.94 -5.91
CA MET A 641 -45.25 -11.05 -5.06
C MET A 641 -44.14 -10.34 -5.85
N ILE A 642 -43.97 -9.06 -5.59
CA ILE A 642 -42.80 -8.27 -5.98
C ILE A 642 -42.10 -7.81 -4.68
N ALA A 643 -40.79 -7.99 -4.59
CA ALA A 643 -40.02 -7.42 -3.50
C ALA A 643 -38.76 -6.73 -4.00
N VAL A 644 -38.44 -5.59 -3.40
CA VAL A 644 -37.30 -4.72 -3.78
C VAL A 644 -36.44 -4.44 -2.56
N LEU A 645 -35.15 -4.77 -2.61
CA LEU A 645 -34.15 -4.44 -1.61
C LEU A 645 -33.20 -3.36 -2.14
N ASP A 646 -33.28 -2.17 -1.57
CA ASP A 646 -32.43 -1.02 -1.93
C ASP A 646 -31.26 -0.88 -0.95
N ASP A 647 -30.05 -1.13 -1.44
CA ASP A 647 -28.76 -0.89 -0.80
C ASP A 647 -28.68 -1.33 0.67
N PHE A 648 -29.43 -2.40 1.02
CA PHE A 648 -29.55 -2.94 2.41
C PHE A 648 -30.00 -1.90 3.43
N ARG A 649 -30.79 -0.92 3.00
CA ARG A 649 -31.40 0.12 3.83
C ARG A 649 -32.93 0.06 3.85
N ARG A 650 -33.53 -0.42 2.76
CA ARG A 650 -34.97 -0.49 2.55
C ARG A 650 -35.36 -1.77 1.84
N LEU A 651 -36.31 -2.48 2.39
CA LEU A 651 -37.00 -3.61 1.79
C LEU A 651 -38.45 -3.24 1.59
N GLU A 652 -38.93 -3.31 0.35
CA GLU A 652 -40.34 -3.12 -0.01
C GLU A 652 -40.92 -4.41 -0.57
N ILE A 653 -42.09 -4.82 -0.10
CA ILE A 653 -42.79 -6.02 -0.53
C ILE A 653 -44.21 -5.64 -0.95
N VAL A 654 -44.59 -6.02 -2.15
CA VAL A 654 -45.96 -5.83 -2.70
C VAL A 654 -46.56 -7.21 -3.00
N LYS A 655 -47.69 -7.50 -2.38
CA LYS A 655 -48.44 -8.75 -2.61
C LYS A 655 -49.92 -8.52 -2.34
N ASP A 656 -50.79 -9.05 -3.16
CA ASP A 656 -52.26 -9.00 -3.03
C ASP A 656 -52.78 -7.54 -2.84
N GLY A 657 -52.22 -6.58 -3.61
CA GLY A 657 -52.52 -5.16 -3.54
C GLY A 657 -52.03 -4.45 -2.28
N LYS A 658 -51.38 -5.17 -1.35
CA LYS A 658 -50.82 -4.59 -0.12
C LYS A 658 -49.33 -4.33 -0.28
N ARG A 659 -48.87 -3.20 0.29
CA ARG A 659 -47.48 -2.80 0.31
C ARG A 659 -46.97 -2.79 1.75
N LYS A 660 -45.84 -3.48 2.00
CA LYS A 660 -45.11 -3.48 3.27
C LYS A 660 -43.72 -2.92 3.03
N GLU A 661 -43.27 -2.05 3.91
CA GLU A 661 -41.93 -1.46 3.85
C GLU A 661 -41.20 -1.68 5.18
N GLU A 662 -39.93 -2.08 5.10
CA GLU A 662 -39.01 -2.17 6.24
C GLU A 662 -37.78 -1.29 5.95
N LYS A 663 -37.42 -0.42 6.90
CA LYS A 663 -36.28 0.50 6.77
C LYS A 663 -35.32 0.37 7.95
N LEU A 664 -34.04 0.48 7.67
CA LEU A 664 -32.99 0.61 8.69
C LEU A 664 -32.50 2.06 8.75
N ALA A 665 -32.17 2.52 9.95
CA ALA A 665 -31.60 3.86 10.16
C ALA A 665 -30.20 4.00 9.51
N ALA A 666 -29.47 2.91 9.40
CA ALA A 666 -28.17 2.82 8.73
C ALA A 666 -28.10 1.56 7.86
N GLN A 667 -27.23 1.58 6.84
CA GLN A 667 -26.96 0.40 6.04
C GLN A 667 -26.39 -0.73 6.90
N ASP A 668 -26.99 -1.92 6.83
CA ASP A 668 -26.47 -3.13 7.46
C ASP A 668 -26.35 -4.27 6.45
N LYS A 669 -25.12 -4.61 6.13
CA LYS A 669 -24.77 -5.69 5.20
C LYS A 669 -24.47 -7.03 5.86
N GLY A 670 -24.74 -7.18 7.17
CA GLY A 670 -24.75 -8.46 7.84
C GLY A 670 -23.46 -8.96 8.47
N TRP A 671 -22.36 -8.19 8.48
CA TRP A 671 -21.08 -8.66 9.06
C TRP A 671 -21.20 -9.12 10.51
N LYS A 672 -21.99 -8.43 11.32
CA LYS A 672 -22.19 -8.77 12.73
C LYS A 672 -22.88 -10.13 12.89
N ASP A 673 -23.93 -10.34 12.13
CA ASP A 673 -24.73 -11.55 12.21
C ASP A 673 -24.02 -12.75 11.53
N GLU A 674 -23.21 -12.50 10.49
CA GLU A 674 -22.32 -13.48 9.91
C GLU A 674 -21.34 -14.05 10.95
N MET A 675 -20.59 -13.18 11.62
CA MET A 675 -19.62 -13.61 12.64
C MET A 675 -20.29 -14.25 13.85
N ARG A 676 -21.47 -13.77 14.26
CA ARG A 676 -22.26 -14.38 15.34
C ARG A 676 -22.72 -15.79 14.95
N THR A 677 -23.21 -15.98 13.74
CA THR A 677 -23.67 -17.28 13.24
C THR A 677 -22.50 -18.26 13.13
N PHE A 678 -21.35 -17.82 12.62
CA PHE A 678 -20.15 -18.66 12.53
C PHE A 678 -19.67 -19.11 13.92
N ALA A 679 -19.59 -18.19 14.89
CA ALA A 679 -19.21 -18.55 16.26
C ALA A 679 -20.21 -19.52 16.90
N LYS A 680 -21.50 -19.34 16.64
CA LYS A 680 -22.57 -20.25 17.12
C LYS A 680 -22.40 -21.65 16.52
N SER A 681 -22.17 -21.77 15.21
CA SER A 681 -21.95 -23.07 14.56
C SER A 681 -20.76 -23.83 15.17
N ILE A 682 -19.66 -23.13 15.45
CA ILE A 682 -18.47 -23.73 16.08
C ILE A 682 -18.80 -24.21 17.51
N ARG A 683 -19.43 -23.36 18.31
CA ARG A 683 -19.73 -23.64 19.72
C ARG A 683 -20.71 -24.80 19.91
N GLU A 684 -21.70 -24.90 19.03
CA GLU A 684 -22.78 -25.90 19.14
C GLU A 684 -22.43 -27.18 18.34
N GLY A 685 -21.29 -27.24 17.66
CA GLY A 685 -20.95 -28.38 16.81
C GLY A 685 -21.93 -28.55 15.62
N GLY A 686 -22.53 -27.43 15.17
CA GLY A 686 -23.56 -27.42 14.14
C GLY A 686 -23.07 -27.40 12.71
N GLU A 687 -24.02 -27.30 11.77
CA GLU A 687 -23.75 -27.17 10.34
C GLU A 687 -23.04 -25.84 10.01
N PRO A 688 -22.28 -25.79 8.90
CA PRO A 688 -21.64 -24.56 8.46
C PRO A 688 -22.69 -23.46 8.19
N PRO A 689 -22.39 -22.18 8.49
CA PRO A 689 -23.32 -21.06 8.30
C PRO A 689 -23.88 -20.94 6.87
N ILE A 690 -23.11 -21.41 5.90
CA ILE A 690 -23.46 -21.49 4.47
C ILE A 690 -23.24 -22.94 4.04
N PRO A 691 -24.25 -23.62 3.48
CA PRO A 691 -24.09 -24.99 2.98
C PRO A 691 -22.93 -25.09 1.96
N TYR A 692 -22.09 -26.11 2.09
CA TYR A 692 -20.91 -26.27 1.24
C TYR A 692 -21.28 -26.39 -0.24
N GLU A 693 -22.42 -27.00 -0.57
CA GLU A 693 -22.94 -27.05 -1.92
C GLU A 693 -23.10 -25.64 -2.53
N GLN A 694 -23.64 -24.70 -1.74
CA GLN A 694 -23.78 -23.31 -2.18
C GLN A 694 -22.42 -22.60 -2.30
N LEU A 695 -21.53 -22.75 -1.32
CA LEU A 695 -20.18 -22.15 -1.38
C LEU A 695 -19.40 -22.60 -2.63
N ILE A 696 -19.40 -23.91 -2.88
CA ILE A 696 -18.70 -24.50 -4.03
C ILE A 696 -19.41 -24.10 -5.33
N GLY A 697 -20.74 -24.16 -5.36
CA GLY A 697 -21.55 -23.80 -6.52
C GLY A 697 -21.38 -22.33 -6.91
N VAL A 698 -21.39 -21.40 -5.96
CA VAL A 698 -21.13 -19.97 -6.21
C VAL A 698 -19.73 -19.77 -6.78
N THR A 699 -18.72 -20.43 -6.21
CA THR A 699 -17.34 -20.30 -6.71
C THR A 699 -17.18 -20.88 -8.12
N ARG A 700 -17.81 -22.02 -8.44
CA ARG A 700 -17.89 -22.56 -9.80
C ARG A 700 -18.60 -21.61 -10.76
N SER A 701 -19.67 -20.98 -10.31
CA SER A 701 -20.45 -20.01 -11.11
C SER A 701 -19.62 -18.82 -11.57
N MET A 702 -18.68 -18.33 -10.74
CA MET A 702 -17.76 -17.26 -11.14
C MET A 702 -16.83 -17.70 -12.28
N PHE A 703 -16.25 -18.89 -12.19
CA PHE A 703 -15.38 -19.42 -13.26
C PHE A 703 -16.16 -19.67 -14.54
N ALA A 704 -17.37 -20.22 -14.43
CA ALA A 704 -18.26 -20.44 -15.57
C ALA A 704 -18.69 -19.10 -16.22
N ALA A 705 -18.92 -18.03 -15.45
CA ALA A 705 -19.22 -16.72 -15.99
C ALA A 705 -18.04 -16.13 -16.79
N VAL A 706 -16.82 -16.24 -16.27
CA VAL A 706 -15.61 -15.84 -16.99
C VAL A 706 -15.42 -16.65 -18.27
N GLU A 707 -15.67 -17.95 -18.23
CA GLU A 707 -15.62 -18.81 -19.41
C GLU A 707 -16.70 -18.46 -20.44
N SER A 708 -17.93 -18.15 -19.99
CA SER A 708 -19.01 -17.68 -20.86
C SER A 708 -18.64 -16.36 -21.56
N LEU A 709 -18.02 -15.42 -20.87
CA LEU A 709 -17.51 -14.18 -21.48
C LEU A 709 -16.45 -14.44 -22.54
N ARG A 710 -15.56 -15.40 -22.27
CA ARG A 710 -14.47 -15.76 -23.20
C ARG A 710 -14.98 -16.47 -24.45
N THR A 711 -15.97 -17.34 -24.32
CA THR A 711 -16.48 -18.21 -25.39
C THR A 711 -17.70 -17.64 -26.10
N GLY A 712 -18.43 -16.73 -25.45
CA GLY A 712 -19.71 -16.19 -25.97
C GLY A 712 -20.89 -17.18 -25.91
N ILE A 713 -20.74 -18.33 -25.26
CA ILE A 713 -21.77 -19.35 -25.16
C ILE A 713 -22.27 -19.57 -23.74
N ARG A 714 -23.42 -20.23 -23.61
CA ARG A 714 -23.95 -20.72 -22.33
C ARG A 714 -23.03 -21.80 -21.76
N VAL A 715 -22.62 -21.68 -20.51
CA VAL A 715 -21.74 -22.63 -19.81
C VAL A 715 -22.53 -23.34 -18.71
N LYS A 716 -22.33 -24.65 -18.58
CA LYS A 716 -22.84 -25.46 -17.46
C LYS A 716 -21.92 -25.32 -16.26
N ILE A 717 -22.48 -25.20 -15.04
CA ILE A 717 -21.78 -25.01 -13.79
C ILE A 717 -21.50 -26.31 -13.05
#